data_efd3e5b67a10acd13545993b655126a2
#
_entry.id   efd3e5b67a10acd13545993b655126a2
#
_cell.length_a   1.000
_cell.length_b   1.000
_cell.length_c   1.000
_cell.angle_alpha   90.00
_cell.angle_beta   90.00
_cell.angle_gamma   90.00
#
_symmetry.space_group_name_H-M   'P 1'
#
loop_
_entity.id
_entity.type
_entity.pdbx_description
1 polymer ?
#
loop_
_entity_poly.entity_id
_entity_poly.type
_entity_poly.pdbx_seq_one_letter_code
_entity_poly.pdbx_strand_id
1 'polypeptide(L)'
;MKKLILIITCISACLSSYSQTPDGWIIKADHIDPANYYGITVANGMIGIVSSPEPFKVKNVVLAGAYDLYGRGRVSNFLNSFNLLNMYLEIDGKRIEAGNITNFKQQLDMQHAAFTTTFDYGDAASVKYTYYSLRHLPFTVLMDISITAKKAITITAASIMEAPDALKDVQNYYNEIDRPHVTVSLLTSTAKSPTGKLQLCASNTFLFNELHGQEPRVIHEMWDNNMHLMKFTKAIPAGQTWQYAVAGSSITSAHDADPLNQAERLTMFAKLEGRERLIKYHEQAWDELWKSDIKIEGDPQAQQDVHSMLYHLYSFSREGTAYSPSPMGLSGLGYNGHVFWDADLWMYPALLVLHPEIAKSLVEYRFQRLAVAKQNAFSHGYKGAMFPWESADSGVEETPVWALSGPFEHHITACVALAAWNYYCVTQDKQWLLEKGWPILSATADFWASRVERNGPGHYDIKDVVAADEWAENVDNDAFTNAAAKANLQNAAAAAKLLGLNANADWALVAQNIPIAKFDDGVTKEFDTYKGEGIKQADVNLLAYPLKTITDAARVKKDLEYYETRVPNQGTPAMTQAIFTLLYARLGNGDKAYHFFKDAYEPNLNPPFRVIAETKGGTNPYFATGAGGIIQSLLMGFGGLDITPTGITQVKSKLPSNWKSLTITGVGVEKKTYVIK
;
A
#
# COMPACT_ATOMS: atom_id res chain seq x y z
N MET A 1 -25.66 77.38 -2.25
CA MET A 1 -25.11 76.23 -1.48
C MET A 1 -25.49 74.99 -2.22
N LYS A 2 -24.64 74.42 -3.05
CA LYS A 2 -24.83 73.18 -3.80
C LYS A 2 -24.01 72.09 -3.08
N LYS A 3 -24.70 71.09 -2.51
CA LYS A 3 -24.07 69.91 -1.93
C LYS A 3 -23.69 68.94 -3.06
N LEU A 4 -22.40 68.66 -3.17
CA LEU A 4 -21.84 67.66 -4.08
C LEU A 4 -21.94 66.30 -3.35
N ILE A 5 -22.70 65.37 -3.87
CA ILE A 5 -22.78 63.96 -3.39
C ILE A 5 -21.72 63.18 -4.19
N LEU A 6 -20.72 62.69 -3.50
CA LEU A 6 -19.70 61.79 -4.06
C LEU A 6 -20.20 60.35 -3.96
N ILE A 7 -20.52 59.74 -5.07
CA ILE A 7 -20.85 58.30 -5.15
C ILE A 7 -19.55 57.53 -5.33
N ILE A 8 -19.13 56.83 -4.26
CA ILE A 8 -18.03 55.86 -4.36
C ILE A 8 -18.59 54.52 -4.82
N THR A 9 -18.30 54.18 -6.06
CA THR A 9 -18.62 52.87 -6.63
C THR A 9 -17.50 51.90 -6.22
N CYS A 10 -17.79 51.04 -5.22
CA CYS A 10 -16.92 49.89 -4.93
C CYS A 10 -17.08 48.85 -6.04
N ILE A 11 -16.10 48.77 -6.91
CA ILE A 11 -15.96 47.62 -7.82
C ILE A 11 -15.34 46.49 -7.01
N SER A 12 -16.17 45.56 -6.56
CA SER A 12 -15.73 44.23 -6.06
C SER A 12 -15.21 43.44 -7.26
N ALA A 13 -13.92 43.38 -7.42
CA ALA A 13 -13.28 42.42 -8.31
C ALA A 13 -13.41 41.04 -7.69
N CYS A 14 -14.43 40.29 -8.06
CA CYS A 14 -14.46 38.85 -7.89
C CYS A 14 -13.32 38.23 -8.70
N LEU A 15 -12.20 37.96 -8.04
CA LEU A 15 -11.19 37.05 -8.55
C LEU A 15 -11.81 35.66 -8.53
N SER A 16 -12.43 35.26 -9.64
CA SER A 16 -12.74 33.86 -9.91
C SER A 16 -11.39 33.17 -10.08
N SER A 17 -10.95 32.48 -9.03
CA SER A 17 -9.90 31.49 -9.15
C SER A 17 -10.46 30.39 -10.09
N TYR A 18 -10.06 30.44 -11.34
CA TYR A 18 -10.23 29.28 -12.23
C TYR A 18 -9.43 28.14 -11.60
N SER A 19 -10.13 27.21 -10.94
CA SER A 19 -9.56 25.92 -10.57
C SER A 19 -9.14 25.25 -11.87
N GLN A 20 -7.83 25.09 -12.08
CA GLN A 20 -7.33 24.31 -13.21
C GLN A 20 -7.87 22.88 -13.07
N THR A 21 -8.34 22.31 -14.18
CA THR A 21 -8.70 20.88 -14.21
C THR A 21 -7.52 20.06 -13.71
N PRO A 22 -7.72 19.16 -12.72
CA PRO A 22 -6.64 18.32 -12.22
C PRO A 22 -5.98 17.52 -13.35
N ASP A 23 -4.65 17.48 -13.32
CA ASP A 23 -3.89 16.57 -14.15
C ASP A 23 -4.06 15.14 -13.60
N GLY A 24 -4.52 14.22 -14.41
CA GLY A 24 -4.78 12.85 -13.97
C GLY A 24 -3.55 12.10 -13.44
N TRP A 25 -2.34 12.55 -13.76
CA TRP A 25 -1.08 11.91 -13.40
C TRP A 25 -0.24 12.66 -12.37
N ILE A 26 -0.49 13.94 -12.17
CA ILE A 26 0.38 14.79 -11.35
C ILE A 26 -0.39 15.36 -10.15
N ILE A 27 0.06 15.05 -8.95
CA ILE A 27 -0.40 15.72 -7.73
C ILE A 27 0.64 16.78 -7.32
N LYS A 28 0.21 18.04 -7.19
CA LYS A 28 1.08 19.19 -6.88
C LYS A 28 0.75 19.79 -5.53
N ALA A 29 1.79 20.22 -4.84
CA ALA A 29 1.71 21.03 -3.64
C ALA A 29 2.53 22.31 -3.84
N ASP A 30 1.85 23.41 -4.17
CA ASP A 30 2.46 24.72 -4.38
C ASP A 30 2.65 25.50 -3.06
N HIS A 31 2.02 25.02 -1.98
CA HIS A 31 2.15 25.53 -0.62
C HIS A 31 2.35 24.37 0.35
N ILE A 32 3.42 24.42 1.11
CA ILE A 32 3.78 23.38 2.09
C ILE A 32 3.66 23.97 3.49
N ASP A 33 2.72 23.40 4.26
CA ASP A 33 2.57 23.68 5.70
C ASP A 33 3.21 22.52 6.49
N PRO A 34 4.40 22.71 7.11
CA PRO A 34 5.06 21.65 7.87
C PRO A 34 4.24 21.12 9.05
N ALA A 35 3.33 21.92 9.60
CA ALA A 35 2.47 21.52 10.73
C ALA A 35 1.33 20.60 10.29
N ASN A 36 0.99 20.60 9.00
CA ASN A 36 -0.10 19.80 8.43
C ASN A 36 0.37 19.12 7.14
N TYR A 37 1.39 18.29 7.25
CA TYR A 37 2.05 17.63 6.12
C TYR A 37 1.96 16.11 6.24
N TYR A 38 1.25 15.50 5.31
CA TYR A 38 1.21 14.05 5.12
C TYR A 38 1.98 13.70 3.84
N GLY A 39 3.17 13.13 4.05
CA GLY A 39 4.12 12.88 2.96
C GLY A 39 3.66 11.77 2.02
N ILE A 40 4.03 11.95 0.75
CA ILE A 40 3.88 10.89 -0.27
C ILE A 40 4.94 9.82 -0.06
N THR A 41 4.58 8.58 -0.40
CA THR A 41 5.52 7.46 -0.39
C THR A 41 5.97 7.14 -1.81
N VAL A 42 7.27 7.16 -2.03
CA VAL A 42 7.92 6.65 -3.25
C VAL A 42 8.44 5.26 -2.94
N ALA A 43 7.85 4.23 -3.56
CA ALA A 43 8.20 2.85 -3.24
C ALA A 43 8.22 1.95 -4.48
N ASN A 44 8.80 0.75 -4.36
CA ASN A 44 8.94 -0.22 -5.44
C ASN A 44 8.56 -1.66 -5.05
N GLY A 45 7.85 -1.82 -3.93
CA GLY A 45 7.45 -3.10 -3.36
C GLY A 45 8.48 -3.74 -2.43
N MET A 46 9.70 -3.19 -2.33
CA MET A 46 10.73 -3.65 -1.39
C MET A 46 11.25 -2.52 -0.51
N ILE A 47 11.46 -1.34 -1.06
CA ILE A 47 11.89 -0.16 -0.31
C ILE A 47 10.88 0.98 -0.53
N GLY A 48 10.49 1.63 0.57
CA GLY A 48 9.65 2.82 0.59
C GLY A 48 10.38 4.01 1.20
N ILE A 49 10.27 5.16 0.55
CA ILE A 49 10.78 6.45 1.01
C ILE A 49 9.59 7.35 1.26
N VAL A 50 9.45 7.89 2.46
CA VAL A 50 8.39 8.84 2.81
C VAL A 50 8.93 10.25 2.74
N SER A 51 8.30 11.12 1.95
CA SER A 51 8.73 12.50 1.77
C SER A 51 8.60 13.35 3.04
N SER A 52 9.35 14.44 3.07
CA SER A 52 9.40 15.42 4.16
C SER A 52 9.04 16.82 3.67
N PRO A 53 8.49 17.71 4.52
CA PRO A 53 8.31 19.13 4.20
C PRO A 53 9.63 19.92 4.20
N GLU A 54 10.72 19.32 4.71
CA GLU A 54 12.03 19.96 4.76
C GLU A 54 12.83 19.67 3.49
N PRO A 55 13.58 20.66 2.96
CA PRO A 55 14.42 20.46 1.79
C PRO A 55 15.51 19.41 2.06
N PHE A 56 15.73 18.52 1.09
CA PHE A 56 16.72 17.44 1.10
C PHE A 56 16.60 16.44 2.26
N LYS A 57 15.40 16.31 2.85
CA LYS A 57 15.10 15.37 3.91
C LYS A 57 14.11 14.29 3.46
N VAL A 58 14.30 13.11 4.00
CA VAL A 58 13.38 11.98 3.92
C VAL A 58 12.91 11.68 5.35
N LYS A 59 11.61 11.45 5.53
CA LYS A 59 11.04 11.18 6.84
C LYS A 59 11.36 9.77 7.34
N ASN A 60 11.10 8.77 6.49
CA ASN A 60 11.30 7.36 6.80
C ASN A 60 11.84 6.61 5.58
N VAL A 61 12.62 5.56 5.83
CA VAL A 61 12.99 4.52 4.86
C VAL A 61 12.54 3.19 5.44
N VAL A 62 11.66 2.47 4.75
CA VAL A 62 11.06 1.22 5.19
C VAL A 62 11.39 0.10 4.21
N LEU A 63 11.77 -1.07 4.72
CA LEU A 63 12.05 -2.27 3.91
C LEU A 63 10.99 -3.33 4.16
N ALA A 64 10.40 -3.87 3.10
CA ALA A 64 9.48 -5.01 3.20
C ALA A 64 10.17 -6.20 3.88
N GLY A 65 9.51 -6.83 4.85
CA GLY A 65 10.03 -8.00 5.55
C GLY A 65 11.06 -7.73 6.65
N ALA A 66 11.40 -6.47 6.93
CA ALA A 66 12.33 -6.12 8.00
C ALA A 66 11.61 -5.94 9.34
N TYR A 67 11.49 -7.02 10.12
CA TYR A 67 10.78 -7.03 11.40
C TYR A 67 11.69 -7.44 12.56
N ASP A 68 11.49 -6.79 13.71
CA ASP A 68 12.06 -7.22 14.98
C ASP A 68 11.12 -6.91 16.14
N LEU A 69 11.30 -7.59 17.26
CA LEU A 69 10.59 -7.32 18.51
C LEU A 69 11.00 -5.95 19.04
N TYR A 70 10.14 -4.96 18.82
CA TYR A 70 10.43 -3.56 19.11
C TYR A 70 9.15 -2.77 19.37
N GLY A 71 9.23 -1.79 20.27
CA GLY A 71 8.14 -0.87 20.51
C GLY A 71 7.01 -1.46 21.36
N ARG A 72 5.77 -1.03 21.05
CA ARG A 72 4.58 -1.35 21.84
C ARG A 72 4.04 -2.75 21.49
N GLY A 73 3.48 -3.44 22.47
CA GLY A 73 2.71 -4.67 22.27
C GLY A 73 3.49 -5.96 22.50
N ARG A 74 4.81 -5.90 22.67
CA ARG A 74 5.68 -7.10 22.76
C ARG A 74 5.53 -8.02 21.54
N VAL A 75 5.35 -7.42 20.38
CA VAL A 75 5.18 -8.06 19.08
C VAL A 75 6.24 -7.54 18.11
N SER A 76 6.43 -8.23 16.99
CA SER A 76 7.31 -7.75 15.92
C SER A 76 6.78 -6.45 15.32
N ASN A 77 7.69 -5.58 14.90
CA ASN A 77 7.34 -4.32 14.24
C ASN A 77 8.24 -4.11 13.02
N PHE A 78 7.73 -3.42 12.01
CA PHE A 78 8.57 -2.87 10.95
C PHE A 78 9.65 -1.98 11.55
N LEU A 79 10.85 -2.08 10.99
CA LEU A 79 11.98 -1.22 11.33
C LEU A 79 12.13 -0.12 10.28
N ASN A 80 12.45 1.08 10.74
CA ASN A 80 13.08 2.06 9.88
C ASN A 80 14.50 1.60 9.55
N SER A 81 14.87 1.67 8.28
CA SER A 81 16.24 1.48 7.83
C SER A 81 17.01 2.80 7.88
N PHE A 82 18.31 2.73 7.59
CA PHE A 82 19.15 3.92 7.46
C PHE A 82 18.52 4.94 6.51
N ASN A 83 18.57 6.20 6.90
CA ASN A 83 18.26 7.28 6.00
C ASN A 83 19.49 7.58 5.13
N LEU A 84 19.46 7.06 3.90
CA LEU A 84 20.59 7.07 2.97
C LEU A 84 20.47 8.13 1.88
N LEU A 85 19.41 8.95 1.91
CA LEU A 85 19.17 10.03 0.94
C LEU A 85 19.08 11.42 1.59
N ASN A 86 19.30 11.54 2.90
CA ASN A 86 19.40 12.84 3.52
C ASN A 86 20.64 13.55 3.00
N MET A 87 20.48 14.85 2.73
CA MET A 87 21.56 15.72 2.27
C MET A 87 21.54 17.06 2.97
N TYR A 88 22.65 17.77 2.86
CA TYR A 88 22.62 19.23 2.89
C TYR A 88 23.29 19.84 1.65
N LEU A 89 22.86 21.02 1.31
CA LEU A 89 23.45 21.84 0.26
C LEU A 89 23.82 23.19 0.86
N GLU A 90 25.03 23.66 0.57
CA GLU A 90 25.47 25.02 0.85
C GLU A 90 25.71 25.75 -0.48
N ILE A 91 25.34 27.03 -0.55
CA ILE A 91 25.64 27.91 -1.67
C ILE A 91 26.43 29.06 -1.10
N ASP A 92 27.67 29.28 -1.61
CA ASP A 92 28.62 30.28 -1.16
C ASP A 92 28.84 30.26 0.37
N GLY A 93 28.94 29.03 0.94
CA GLY A 93 29.16 28.75 2.35
C GLY A 93 27.94 28.93 3.25
N LYS A 94 26.75 29.16 2.69
CA LYS A 94 25.49 29.28 3.45
C LYS A 94 24.60 28.06 3.20
N ARG A 95 24.20 27.44 4.29
CA ARG A 95 23.35 26.23 4.27
C ARG A 95 21.93 26.56 3.78
N ILE A 96 21.40 25.71 2.91
CA ILE A 96 20.00 25.76 2.48
C ILE A 96 19.13 25.19 3.60
N GLU A 97 18.13 25.97 4.01
CA GLU A 97 17.14 25.63 5.02
C GLU A 97 15.77 26.17 4.60
N ALA A 98 14.70 25.65 5.15
CA ALA A 98 13.34 26.08 4.81
C ALA A 98 13.12 27.59 4.98
N GLY A 99 13.83 28.24 5.94
CA GLY A 99 13.70 29.66 6.22
C GLY A 99 14.41 30.60 5.23
N ASN A 100 15.27 30.09 4.34
CA ASN A 100 16.05 30.91 3.40
C ASN A 100 15.82 30.61 1.91
N ILE A 101 14.77 29.81 1.62
CA ILE A 101 14.34 29.49 0.26
C ILE A 101 12.98 30.08 -0.05
N THR A 102 12.67 30.21 -1.33
CA THR A 102 11.37 30.68 -1.83
C THR A 102 10.85 29.74 -2.93
N ASN A 103 9.58 29.85 -3.28
CA ASN A 103 8.95 29.03 -4.30
C ASN A 103 9.11 27.52 -4.05
N PHE A 104 9.10 27.10 -2.77
CA PHE A 104 9.21 25.70 -2.39
C PHE A 104 7.95 24.96 -2.79
N LYS A 105 8.09 24.00 -3.71
CA LYS A 105 7.02 23.22 -4.29
C LYS A 105 7.40 21.76 -4.36
N GLN A 106 6.41 20.90 -4.21
CA GLN A 106 6.58 19.45 -4.35
C GLN A 106 5.52 18.88 -5.28
N GLN A 107 5.86 17.83 -6.01
CA GLN A 107 4.91 17.12 -6.86
C GLN A 107 5.24 15.63 -6.94
N LEU A 108 4.19 14.82 -7.05
CA LEU A 108 4.27 13.41 -7.43
C LEU A 108 3.84 13.28 -8.89
N ASP A 109 4.71 12.74 -9.72
CA ASP A 109 4.37 12.18 -11.02
C ASP A 109 4.11 10.68 -10.83
N MET A 110 2.83 10.29 -10.89
CA MET A 110 2.40 8.92 -10.65
C MET A 110 2.71 8.00 -11.82
N GLN A 111 2.76 8.56 -13.04
CA GLN A 111 3.08 7.79 -14.23
C GLN A 111 4.52 7.26 -14.18
N HIS A 112 5.46 8.10 -13.75
CA HIS A 112 6.88 7.78 -13.69
C HIS A 112 7.36 7.47 -12.26
N ALA A 113 6.46 7.45 -11.27
CA ALA A 113 6.79 7.24 -9.84
C ALA A 113 7.95 8.13 -9.36
N ALA A 114 7.86 9.41 -9.70
CA ALA A 114 8.89 10.40 -9.45
C ALA A 114 8.37 11.50 -8.51
N PHE A 115 9.03 11.71 -7.36
CA PHE A 115 8.67 12.77 -6.43
C PHE A 115 9.67 13.90 -6.49
N THR A 116 9.23 15.03 -7.05
CA THR A 116 10.09 16.18 -7.35
C THR A 116 9.84 17.34 -6.37
N THR A 117 10.92 17.91 -5.86
CA THR A 117 10.93 19.17 -5.10
C THR A 117 11.67 20.23 -5.88
N THR A 118 11.13 21.45 -5.90
CA THR A 118 11.77 22.62 -6.52
C THR A 118 11.72 23.83 -5.57
N PHE A 119 12.76 24.67 -5.62
CA PHE A 119 12.79 25.93 -4.89
C PHE A 119 13.82 26.89 -5.49
N ASP A 120 13.73 28.16 -5.10
CA ASP A 120 14.72 29.21 -5.40
C ASP A 120 15.50 29.59 -4.14
N TYR A 121 16.82 29.76 -4.27
CA TYR A 121 17.68 30.37 -3.27
C TYR A 121 17.99 31.78 -3.66
N GLY A 122 17.10 32.71 -3.30
CA GLY A 122 17.19 34.13 -3.66
C GLY A 122 17.38 34.32 -5.17
N ASP A 123 18.34 35.23 -5.49
CA ASP A 123 18.79 35.50 -6.85
C ASP A 123 20.00 34.63 -7.28
N ALA A 124 20.43 33.68 -6.42
CA ALA A 124 21.65 32.93 -6.65
C ALA A 124 21.41 31.67 -7.50
N ALA A 125 20.38 30.88 -7.18
CA ALA A 125 20.15 29.63 -7.86
C ALA A 125 18.66 29.17 -7.81
N SER A 126 18.29 28.33 -8.79
CA SER A 126 17.10 27.51 -8.72
C SER A 126 17.54 26.04 -8.57
N VAL A 127 16.89 25.31 -7.67
CA VAL A 127 17.22 23.92 -7.34
C VAL A 127 16.03 23.03 -7.61
N LYS A 128 16.28 21.90 -8.25
CA LYS A 128 15.33 20.80 -8.44
C LYS A 128 15.97 19.49 -8.00
N TYR A 129 15.25 18.68 -7.24
CA TYR A 129 15.66 17.28 -7.00
C TYR A 129 14.46 16.35 -7.04
N THR A 130 14.71 15.10 -7.45
CA THR A 130 13.69 14.08 -7.64
C THR A 130 14.10 12.78 -6.96
N TYR A 131 13.22 12.24 -6.14
CA TYR A 131 13.38 10.91 -5.53
C TYR A 131 12.76 9.82 -6.39
N TYR A 132 13.46 8.68 -6.48
CA TYR A 132 13.00 7.45 -7.11
C TYR A 132 13.31 6.25 -6.19
N SER A 133 12.34 5.38 -5.97
CA SER A 133 12.60 4.00 -5.55
C SER A 133 12.60 3.16 -6.83
N LEU A 134 13.80 2.72 -7.27
CA LEU A 134 13.99 2.18 -8.61
C LEU A 134 13.23 0.86 -8.79
N ARG A 135 12.19 0.85 -9.65
CA ARG A 135 11.31 -0.33 -9.81
C ARG A 135 12.07 -1.57 -10.31
N HIS A 136 13.06 -1.41 -11.16
CA HIS A 136 13.89 -2.51 -11.70
C HIS A 136 14.98 -2.98 -10.71
N LEU A 137 15.32 -2.20 -9.67
CA LEU A 137 16.32 -2.53 -8.63
C LEU A 137 15.67 -2.53 -7.24
N PRO A 138 15.30 -3.71 -6.70
CA PRO A 138 14.42 -3.83 -5.52
C PRO A 138 14.90 -3.06 -4.28
N PHE A 139 16.18 -2.99 -4.04
CA PHE A 139 16.76 -2.42 -2.82
C PHE A 139 17.47 -1.08 -3.05
N THR A 140 17.28 -0.47 -4.23
CA THR A 140 18.05 0.71 -4.66
C THR A 140 17.14 1.91 -4.86
N VAL A 141 17.61 3.05 -4.38
CA VAL A 141 16.97 4.37 -4.47
C VAL A 141 17.89 5.36 -5.16
N LEU A 142 17.32 6.41 -5.74
CA LEU A 142 18.04 7.46 -6.44
C LEU A 142 17.47 8.82 -6.06
N MET A 143 18.34 9.78 -5.79
CA MET A 143 17.99 11.20 -5.76
C MET A 143 18.75 11.91 -6.89
N ASP A 144 18.01 12.43 -7.85
CA ASP A 144 18.54 13.18 -9.01
C ASP A 144 18.46 14.68 -8.73
N ILE A 145 19.56 15.40 -8.82
CA ILE A 145 19.68 16.81 -8.43
C ILE A 145 20.12 17.67 -9.62
N SER A 146 19.48 18.82 -9.82
CA SER A 146 19.79 19.81 -10.82
C SER A 146 19.83 21.19 -10.18
N ILE A 147 20.93 21.94 -10.37
CA ILE A 147 21.14 23.27 -9.82
C ILE A 147 21.42 24.21 -10.99
N THR A 148 20.55 25.20 -11.19
CA THR A 148 20.72 26.26 -12.20
C THR A 148 21.22 27.53 -11.50
N ALA A 149 22.45 27.91 -11.77
CA ALA A 149 23.10 29.10 -11.21
C ALA A 149 22.63 30.35 -11.94
N LYS A 150 21.94 31.25 -11.25
CA LYS A 150 21.53 32.57 -11.79
C LYS A 150 22.71 33.57 -11.83
N LYS A 151 23.66 33.42 -10.91
CA LYS A 151 24.97 34.06 -10.85
C LYS A 151 26.06 33.02 -10.59
N ALA A 152 27.33 33.33 -10.78
CA ALA A 152 28.41 32.39 -10.44
C ALA A 152 28.34 32.02 -8.95
N ILE A 153 28.31 30.75 -8.61
CA ILE A 153 28.19 30.23 -7.25
C ILE A 153 29.17 29.09 -7.00
N THR A 154 29.49 28.86 -5.76
CA THR A 154 30.17 27.66 -5.30
C THR A 154 29.23 26.87 -4.40
N ILE A 155 28.98 25.62 -4.74
CA ILE A 155 28.18 24.71 -3.90
C ILE A 155 29.07 23.77 -3.08
N THR A 156 28.63 23.43 -1.87
CA THR A 156 29.07 22.25 -1.12
C THR A 156 27.86 21.36 -0.90
N ALA A 157 27.90 20.14 -1.42
CA ALA A 157 26.83 19.17 -1.26
C ALA A 157 27.33 17.98 -0.45
N ALA A 158 26.57 17.58 0.57
CA ALA A 158 26.91 16.45 1.42
C ALA A 158 25.77 15.43 1.46
N SER A 159 26.09 14.19 1.13
CA SER A 159 25.21 13.02 1.34
C SER A 159 25.45 12.49 2.73
N ILE A 160 24.37 12.28 3.49
CA ILE A 160 24.40 11.88 4.90
C ILE A 160 23.84 10.45 5.01
N MET A 161 24.55 9.60 5.75
CA MET A 161 24.06 8.30 6.20
C MET A 161 23.72 8.41 7.67
N GLU A 162 22.47 8.18 8.03
CA GLU A 162 21.94 8.34 9.36
C GLU A 162 21.25 7.07 9.84
N ALA A 163 21.65 6.56 11.01
CA ALA A 163 21.03 5.40 11.62
C ALA A 163 19.85 5.84 12.50
N PRO A 164 18.66 5.21 12.37
CA PRO A 164 17.56 5.39 13.29
C PRO A 164 17.96 5.01 14.74
N ASP A 165 17.43 5.73 15.74
CA ASP A 165 17.69 5.52 17.17
C ASP A 165 17.42 4.11 17.67
N ALA A 166 16.50 3.39 17.01
CA ALA A 166 16.16 2.01 17.37
C ALA A 166 17.28 1.01 17.07
N LEU A 167 18.17 1.32 16.12
CA LEU A 167 19.24 0.43 15.71
C LEU A 167 20.41 0.48 16.70
N LYS A 168 21.09 -0.66 16.85
CA LYS A 168 22.21 -0.85 17.79
C LYS A 168 23.50 -1.22 17.07
N ASP A 169 24.61 -1.05 17.75
CA ASP A 169 25.94 -1.45 17.27
C ASP A 169 26.25 -0.88 15.88
N VAL A 170 25.95 0.40 15.69
CA VAL A 170 26.18 1.10 14.40
C VAL A 170 27.67 1.13 14.09
N GLN A 171 28.02 0.74 12.89
CA GLN A 171 29.38 0.79 12.36
C GLN A 171 29.36 1.53 11.01
N ASN A 172 30.28 2.45 10.83
CA ASN A 172 30.39 3.32 9.68
C ASN A 172 31.68 3.05 8.91
N TYR A 173 31.56 2.92 7.59
CA TYR A 173 32.69 2.64 6.68
C TYR A 173 32.69 3.67 5.56
N TYR A 174 33.88 4.06 5.13
CA TYR A 174 34.10 4.81 3.90
C TYR A 174 35.17 4.11 3.09
N ASN A 175 34.84 3.75 1.85
CA ASN A 175 35.72 3.12 0.91
C ASN A 175 35.82 3.93 -0.37
N GLU A 176 37.05 4.21 -0.82
CA GLU A 176 37.30 4.78 -2.13
C GLU A 176 37.96 3.71 -3.02
N ILE A 177 37.27 3.37 -4.10
CA ILE A 177 37.72 2.37 -5.06
C ILE A 177 38.12 3.11 -6.33
N ASP A 178 39.43 3.28 -6.54
CA ASP A 178 39.99 3.93 -7.73
C ASP A 178 40.44 2.89 -8.73
N ARG A 179 40.01 3.06 -9.98
CA ARG A 179 40.31 2.23 -11.12
C ARG A 179 40.59 3.10 -12.35
N PRO A 180 41.25 2.60 -13.41
CA PRO A 180 41.62 3.42 -14.57
C PRO A 180 40.48 4.19 -15.25
N HIS A 181 39.22 3.81 -15.05
CA HIS A 181 38.08 4.39 -15.75
C HIS A 181 36.93 4.83 -14.82
N VAL A 182 37.08 4.63 -13.52
CA VAL A 182 36.01 5.00 -12.54
C VAL A 182 36.60 5.13 -11.15
N THR A 183 36.14 6.16 -10.42
CA THR A 183 36.30 6.28 -8.96
C THR A 183 34.94 6.12 -8.30
N VAL A 184 34.83 5.21 -7.33
CA VAL A 184 33.60 4.99 -6.54
C VAL A 184 33.91 5.30 -5.09
N SER A 185 33.24 6.31 -4.54
CA SER A 185 33.27 6.64 -3.11
C SER A 185 32.02 6.03 -2.46
N LEU A 186 32.20 5.03 -1.61
CA LEU A 186 31.13 4.34 -0.90
C LEU A 186 31.03 4.82 0.53
N LEU A 187 29.88 5.39 0.88
CA LEU A 187 29.50 5.72 2.26
C LEU A 187 28.58 4.60 2.76
N THR A 188 29.03 3.80 3.71
CA THR A 188 28.35 2.57 4.14
C THR A 188 28.15 2.55 5.66
N SER A 189 26.96 2.15 6.09
CA SER A 189 26.67 1.87 7.50
C SER A 189 26.03 0.51 7.68
N THR A 190 26.33 -0.14 8.78
CA THR A 190 25.67 -1.37 9.24
C THR A 190 25.28 -1.24 10.70
N ALA A 191 24.19 -1.89 11.09
CA ALA A 191 23.70 -1.91 12.46
C ALA A 191 22.95 -3.21 12.73
N LYS A 192 22.68 -3.47 13.99
CA LYS A 192 21.79 -4.54 14.45
C LYS A 192 20.41 -3.98 14.75
N SER A 193 19.37 -4.75 14.48
CA SER A 193 18.02 -4.49 14.96
C SER A 193 17.95 -4.55 16.50
N PRO A 194 16.87 -4.06 17.13
CA PRO A 194 16.79 -3.91 18.60
C PRO A 194 17.10 -5.16 19.42
N THR A 195 16.72 -6.36 18.94
CA THR A 195 17.06 -7.63 19.61
C THR A 195 18.32 -8.29 19.06
N GLY A 196 18.87 -7.77 17.96
CA GLY A 196 19.97 -8.39 17.22
C GLY A 196 19.53 -9.47 16.22
N LYS A 197 18.22 -9.64 16.00
CA LYS A 197 17.67 -10.59 15.03
C LYS A 197 18.15 -10.33 13.60
N LEU A 198 18.23 -9.06 13.22
CA LEU A 198 18.62 -8.63 11.87
C LEU A 198 19.90 -7.79 11.92
N GLN A 199 20.71 -7.95 10.88
CA GLN A 199 21.71 -6.98 10.47
C GLN A 199 21.10 -6.13 9.35
N LEU A 200 21.12 -4.81 9.51
CA LEU A 200 20.68 -3.84 8.50
C LEU A 200 21.93 -3.17 7.92
N CYS A 201 21.97 -3.00 6.62
CA CYS A 201 23.07 -2.34 5.92
C CYS A 201 22.53 -1.37 4.88
N ALA A 202 23.22 -0.23 4.73
CA ALA A 202 22.96 0.70 3.66
C ALA A 202 24.27 1.27 3.13
N SER A 203 24.34 1.51 1.83
CA SER A 203 25.46 2.15 1.16
C SER A 203 24.96 3.18 0.16
N ASN A 204 25.66 4.29 -0.02
CA ASN A 204 25.36 5.24 -1.09
C ASN A 204 26.64 5.79 -1.76
N THR A 205 26.46 6.42 -2.92
CA THR A 205 27.53 7.02 -3.71
C THR A 205 27.03 8.20 -4.54
N PHE A 206 27.93 9.10 -4.91
CA PHE A 206 27.64 10.14 -5.90
C PHE A 206 27.77 9.62 -7.33
N LEU A 207 26.86 10.07 -8.20
CA LEU A 207 26.93 9.90 -9.65
C LEU A 207 27.16 11.27 -10.27
N PHE A 208 28.37 11.49 -10.80
CA PHE A 208 28.73 12.70 -11.53
C PHE A 208 28.66 12.46 -13.03
N ASN A 209 28.39 13.52 -13.80
CA ASN A 209 28.33 13.47 -15.26
C ASN A 209 29.70 13.75 -15.91
N GLU A 210 30.68 14.19 -15.12
CA GLU A 210 32.02 14.45 -15.57
C GLU A 210 32.74 13.17 -15.96
N LEU A 211 33.69 13.30 -16.90
CA LEU A 211 34.60 12.20 -17.26
C LEU A 211 35.47 11.84 -16.05
N HIS A 212 35.86 10.57 -15.99
CA HIS A 212 36.78 10.08 -14.96
C HIS A 212 38.04 10.95 -14.87
N GLY A 213 38.41 11.31 -13.63
CA GLY A 213 39.50 12.23 -13.31
C GLY A 213 39.18 13.72 -13.39
N GLN A 214 37.94 14.09 -13.82
CA GLN A 214 37.41 15.46 -13.80
C GLN A 214 36.26 15.61 -12.79
N GLU A 215 35.86 14.53 -12.12
CA GLU A 215 34.83 14.49 -11.11
C GLU A 215 35.23 15.36 -9.89
N PRO A 216 34.28 15.99 -9.18
CA PRO A 216 34.56 16.63 -7.93
C PRO A 216 35.19 15.68 -6.92
N ARG A 217 36.22 16.15 -6.19
CA ARG A 217 36.84 15.36 -5.13
C ARG A 217 35.86 15.18 -3.97
N VAL A 218 35.63 13.91 -3.60
CA VAL A 218 34.80 13.54 -2.46
C VAL A 218 35.64 13.50 -1.17
N ILE A 219 35.09 13.99 -0.07
CA ILE A 219 35.72 14.00 1.26
C ILE A 219 34.76 13.35 2.24
N HIS A 220 35.26 12.42 3.04
CA HIS A 220 34.51 11.76 4.11
C HIS A 220 34.66 12.51 5.44
N GLU A 221 33.58 12.61 6.22
CA GLU A 221 33.57 13.15 7.57
C GLU A 221 32.70 12.28 8.50
N MET A 222 33.23 12.01 9.69
CA MET A 222 32.44 11.46 10.81
C MET A 222 31.84 12.60 11.63
N TRP A 223 30.54 12.53 11.92
CA TRP A 223 29.91 13.50 12.83
C TRP A 223 29.74 12.89 14.23
N ASP A 224 29.18 11.67 14.30
CA ASP A 224 29.06 10.89 15.51
C ASP A 224 28.97 9.39 15.16
N ASN A 225 28.66 8.54 16.16
CA ASN A 225 28.57 7.09 15.94
C ASN A 225 27.39 6.68 15.05
N ASN A 226 26.32 7.49 15.02
CA ASN A 226 25.10 7.18 14.27
C ASN A 226 25.03 7.88 12.91
N MET A 227 25.95 8.83 12.64
CA MET A 227 25.91 9.68 11.46
C MET A 227 27.28 9.94 10.89
N HIS A 228 27.46 9.71 9.61
CA HIS A 228 28.62 10.14 8.84
C HIS A 228 28.18 10.63 7.45
N LEU A 229 29.09 11.30 6.77
CA LEU A 229 28.78 11.88 5.48
C LEU A 229 29.97 11.85 4.52
N MET A 230 29.65 11.99 3.26
CA MET A 230 30.61 12.34 2.21
C MET A 230 30.16 13.61 1.51
N LYS A 231 31.09 14.48 1.19
CA LYS A 231 30.80 15.79 0.56
C LYS A 231 31.78 16.14 -0.55
N PHE A 232 31.34 17.06 -1.41
CA PHE A 232 32.20 17.64 -2.44
C PHE A 232 31.89 19.13 -2.59
N THR A 233 32.79 19.87 -3.26
CA THR A 233 32.61 21.27 -3.62
C THR A 233 32.71 21.44 -5.14
N LYS A 234 31.83 22.29 -5.73
CA LYS A 234 31.79 22.56 -7.16
C LYS A 234 31.46 24.04 -7.43
N ALA A 235 32.27 24.69 -8.28
CA ALA A 235 31.93 25.99 -8.83
C ALA A 235 31.02 25.84 -10.06
N ILE A 236 29.95 26.63 -10.12
CA ILE A 236 29.00 26.63 -11.23
C ILE A 236 28.95 28.07 -11.78
N PRO A 237 29.35 28.28 -13.05
CA PRO A 237 29.27 29.59 -13.70
C PRO A 237 27.84 30.13 -13.82
N ALA A 238 27.69 31.44 -13.88
CA ALA A 238 26.39 32.09 -14.09
C ALA A 238 25.70 31.58 -15.36
N GLY A 239 24.40 31.34 -15.27
CA GLY A 239 23.57 30.85 -16.38
C GLY A 239 23.71 29.35 -16.68
N GLN A 240 24.58 28.63 -16.00
CA GLN A 240 24.78 27.19 -16.22
C GLN A 240 23.90 26.33 -15.27
N THR A 241 23.48 25.18 -15.79
CA THR A 241 22.86 24.11 -15.01
C THR A 241 23.84 22.98 -14.83
N TRP A 242 24.04 22.55 -13.59
CA TRP A 242 24.85 21.38 -13.26
C TRP A 242 24.00 20.30 -12.62
N GLN A 243 24.30 19.04 -12.96
CA GLN A 243 23.51 17.89 -12.52
C GLN A 243 24.41 16.81 -11.93
N TYR A 244 23.92 16.18 -10.87
CA TYR A 244 24.48 14.99 -10.24
C TYR A 244 23.39 14.19 -9.58
N ALA A 245 23.71 12.99 -9.12
CA ALA A 245 22.76 12.19 -8.36
C ALA A 245 23.42 11.54 -7.15
N VAL A 246 22.59 11.09 -6.19
CA VAL A 246 22.98 10.15 -5.13
C VAL A 246 22.20 8.86 -5.38
N ALA A 247 22.90 7.75 -5.57
CA ALA A 247 22.30 6.42 -5.61
C ALA A 247 22.72 5.64 -4.37
N GLY A 248 21.78 4.88 -3.80
CA GLY A 248 22.10 4.05 -2.64
C GLY A 248 21.21 2.83 -2.54
N SER A 249 21.70 1.84 -1.81
CA SER A 249 20.99 0.59 -1.58
C SER A 249 20.92 0.27 -0.11
N SER A 250 19.76 -0.26 0.33
CA SER A 250 19.55 -0.71 1.69
C SER A 250 18.97 -2.12 1.71
N ILE A 251 19.54 -3.00 2.54
CA ILE A 251 19.21 -4.42 2.60
C ILE A 251 19.43 -4.95 4.02
N THR A 252 18.78 -6.07 4.36
CA THR A 252 18.94 -6.71 5.67
C THR A 252 19.29 -8.18 5.53
N SER A 253 19.71 -8.81 6.64
CA SER A 253 19.96 -10.25 6.70
C SER A 253 18.70 -11.12 6.49
N ALA A 254 17.51 -10.54 6.47
CA ALA A 254 16.29 -11.22 6.01
C ALA A 254 16.23 -11.40 4.49
N HIS A 255 16.99 -10.57 3.75
CA HIS A 255 16.99 -10.55 2.28
C HIS A 255 18.23 -11.22 1.69
N ASP A 256 19.39 -11.08 2.32
CA ASP A 256 20.67 -11.62 1.87
C ASP A 256 21.53 -12.05 3.06
N ALA A 257 22.22 -13.16 2.94
CA ALA A 257 23.07 -13.68 4.01
C ALA A 257 24.30 -12.79 4.30
N ASP A 258 24.71 -11.96 3.35
CA ASP A 258 25.82 -11.00 3.46
C ASP A 258 25.34 -9.57 3.10
N PRO A 259 24.50 -8.96 3.97
CA PRO A 259 23.85 -7.69 3.63
C PRO A 259 24.85 -6.53 3.49
N LEU A 260 26.00 -6.56 4.17
CA LEU A 260 27.01 -5.51 4.07
C LEU A 260 27.63 -5.45 2.68
N ASN A 261 28.21 -6.54 2.22
CA ASN A 261 28.80 -6.59 0.89
C ASN A 261 27.74 -6.42 -0.20
N GLN A 262 26.52 -6.92 0.02
CA GLN A 262 25.46 -6.80 -0.96
C GLN A 262 24.97 -5.36 -1.12
N ALA A 263 24.83 -4.58 -0.05
CA ALA A 263 24.50 -3.15 -0.13
C ALA A 263 25.53 -2.39 -0.97
N GLU A 264 26.83 -2.63 -0.74
CA GLU A 264 27.92 -2.02 -1.52
C GLU A 264 27.91 -2.47 -3.00
N ARG A 265 27.73 -3.77 -3.26
CA ARG A 265 27.66 -4.31 -4.66
C ARG A 265 26.51 -3.68 -5.45
N LEU A 266 25.32 -3.56 -4.85
CA LEU A 266 24.18 -2.94 -5.50
C LEU A 266 24.42 -1.44 -5.75
N THR A 267 25.04 -0.74 -4.81
CA THR A 267 25.39 0.68 -4.95
C THR A 267 26.46 0.87 -6.05
N MET A 268 27.47 0.01 -6.08
CA MET A 268 28.47 0.01 -7.18
C MET A 268 27.82 -0.28 -8.54
N PHE A 269 26.90 -1.24 -8.60
CA PHE A 269 26.15 -1.53 -9.82
C PHE A 269 25.39 -0.28 -10.30
N ALA A 270 24.68 0.42 -9.39
CA ALA A 270 23.97 1.64 -9.72
C ALA A 270 24.92 2.76 -10.20
N LYS A 271 26.11 2.92 -9.59
CA LYS A 271 27.14 3.88 -10.05
C LYS A 271 27.56 3.58 -11.49
N LEU A 272 27.82 2.32 -11.82
CA LEU A 272 28.30 1.91 -13.15
C LEU A 272 27.20 1.94 -14.21
N GLU A 273 25.94 1.68 -13.84
CA GLU A 273 24.80 1.88 -14.74
C GLU A 273 24.64 3.37 -15.11
N GLY A 274 24.89 4.26 -14.17
CA GLY A 274 24.81 5.69 -14.38
C GLY A 274 23.36 6.23 -14.36
N ARG A 275 23.26 7.50 -14.05
CA ARG A 275 22.02 8.25 -13.80
C ARG A 275 20.94 8.03 -14.88
N GLU A 276 21.30 8.25 -16.14
CA GLU A 276 20.33 8.23 -17.26
C GLU A 276 19.71 6.85 -17.48
N ARG A 277 20.52 5.79 -17.38
CA ARG A 277 20.05 4.41 -17.56
C ARG A 277 19.18 3.97 -16.39
N LEU A 278 19.54 4.35 -15.15
CA LEU A 278 18.75 4.04 -13.98
C LEU A 278 17.34 4.65 -14.09
N ILE A 279 17.22 5.93 -14.45
CA ILE A 279 15.93 6.60 -14.63
C ILE A 279 15.15 5.94 -15.78
N LYS A 280 15.78 5.74 -16.94
CA LYS A 280 15.15 5.11 -18.10
C LYS A 280 14.53 3.73 -17.77
N TYR A 281 15.27 2.87 -17.10
CA TYR A 281 14.79 1.52 -16.77
C TYR A 281 13.70 1.56 -15.69
N HIS A 282 13.77 2.52 -14.78
CA HIS A 282 12.72 2.77 -13.81
C HIS A 282 11.40 3.18 -14.50
N GLU A 283 11.45 4.16 -15.41
CA GLU A 283 10.29 4.62 -16.18
C GLU A 283 9.70 3.49 -17.03
N GLN A 284 10.53 2.73 -17.73
CA GLN A 284 10.10 1.57 -18.51
C GLN A 284 9.37 0.51 -17.64
N ALA A 285 9.84 0.27 -16.44
CA ALA A 285 9.19 -0.67 -15.52
C ALA A 285 7.81 -0.16 -15.05
N TRP A 286 7.65 1.15 -14.86
CA TRP A 286 6.35 1.75 -14.55
C TRP A 286 5.42 1.80 -15.76
N ASP A 287 5.92 2.05 -16.96
CA ASP A 287 5.15 1.96 -18.21
C ASP A 287 4.52 0.56 -18.38
N GLU A 288 5.26 -0.51 -18.01
CA GLU A 288 4.72 -1.87 -18.01
C GLU A 288 3.58 -2.05 -17.00
N LEU A 289 3.71 -1.50 -15.78
CA LEU A 289 2.65 -1.55 -14.77
C LEU A 289 1.39 -0.81 -15.24
N TRP A 290 1.54 0.37 -15.85
CA TRP A 290 0.43 1.20 -16.32
C TRP A 290 -0.27 0.66 -17.58
N LYS A 291 0.16 -0.46 -18.15
CA LYS A 291 -0.66 -1.21 -19.12
C LYS A 291 -1.95 -1.74 -18.50
N SER A 292 -1.98 -1.87 -17.18
CA SER A 292 -3.18 -2.15 -16.39
C SER A 292 -3.62 -0.86 -15.68
N ASP A 293 -4.71 -0.25 -16.17
CA ASP A 293 -5.16 1.08 -15.76
C ASP A 293 -6.69 1.17 -15.70
N ILE A 294 -7.17 2.17 -14.95
CA ILE A 294 -8.59 2.53 -14.84
C ILE A 294 -8.75 3.98 -15.27
N LYS A 295 -9.48 4.20 -16.36
CA LYS A 295 -9.73 5.52 -16.92
C LYS A 295 -11.19 5.92 -16.77
N ILE A 296 -11.43 7.03 -16.07
CA ILE A 296 -12.73 7.66 -15.86
C ILE A 296 -12.84 8.87 -16.79
N GLU A 297 -13.89 8.94 -17.62
CA GLU A 297 -14.20 10.09 -18.43
C GLU A 297 -15.40 10.86 -17.85
N GLY A 298 -15.20 12.13 -17.56
CA GLY A 298 -16.25 13.01 -17.01
C GLY A 298 -15.96 13.52 -15.59
N ASP A 299 -14.98 12.94 -14.87
CA ASP A 299 -14.61 13.35 -13.51
C ASP A 299 -13.07 13.38 -13.35
N PRO A 300 -12.41 14.51 -13.71
CA PRO A 300 -10.95 14.60 -13.65
C PRO A 300 -10.37 14.45 -12.23
N GLN A 301 -11.11 14.86 -11.18
CA GLN A 301 -10.63 14.71 -9.82
C GLN A 301 -10.69 13.24 -9.38
N ALA A 302 -11.77 12.54 -9.66
CA ALA A 302 -11.85 11.10 -9.42
C ALA A 302 -10.78 10.34 -10.19
N GLN A 303 -10.47 10.75 -11.43
CA GLN A 303 -9.38 10.16 -12.21
C GLN A 303 -8.02 10.30 -11.53
N GLN A 304 -7.69 11.51 -11.04
CA GLN A 304 -6.43 11.74 -10.32
C GLN A 304 -6.35 10.92 -9.03
N ASP A 305 -7.44 10.87 -8.26
CA ASP A 305 -7.50 10.12 -7.01
C ASP A 305 -7.37 8.61 -7.25
N VAL A 306 -7.99 8.08 -8.31
CA VAL A 306 -7.88 6.67 -8.71
C VAL A 306 -6.46 6.32 -9.15
N HIS A 307 -5.79 7.17 -9.93
CA HIS A 307 -4.38 6.97 -10.26
C HIS A 307 -3.50 6.99 -9.01
N SER A 308 -3.79 7.87 -8.03
CA SER A 308 -3.08 7.86 -6.74
C SER A 308 -3.25 6.53 -5.99
N MET A 309 -4.45 5.97 -5.98
CA MET A 309 -4.72 4.69 -5.33
C MET A 309 -4.02 3.52 -6.04
N LEU A 310 -4.08 3.47 -7.37
CA LEU A 310 -3.36 2.46 -8.17
C LEU A 310 -1.85 2.57 -8.00
N TYR A 311 -1.31 3.80 -8.06
CA TYR A 311 0.11 4.07 -7.84
C TYR A 311 0.59 3.50 -6.50
N HIS A 312 -0.14 3.75 -5.41
CA HIS A 312 0.24 3.26 -4.09
C HIS A 312 0.12 1.73 -3.97
N LEU A 313 -0.94 1.12 -4.53
CA LEU A 313 -1.05 -0.34 -4.55
C LEU A 313 0.09 -1.00 -5.33
N TYR A 314 0.46 -0.44 -6.50
CA TYR A 314 1.56 -0.95 -7.32
C TYR A 314 2.92 -0.71 -6.66
N SER A 315 3.10 0.41 -5.97
CA SER A 315 4.35 0.73 -5.27
C SER A 315 4.56 -0.06 -3.99
N PHE A 316 3.49 -0.51 -3.31
CA PHE A 316 3.59 -1.27 -2.05
C PHE A 316 3.73 -2.78 -2.25
N SER A 317 3.59 -3.27 -3.47
CA SER A 317 3.64 -4.69 -3.79
C SER A 317 4.55 -4.95 -5.00
N ARG A 318 5.09 -6.16 -5.09
CA ARG A 318 6.04 -6.52 -6.13
C ARG A 318 5.89 -7.98 -6.53
N GLU A 319 6.04 -8.25 -7.80
CA GLU A 319 6.14 -9.59 -8.37
C GLU A 319 7.44 -10.31 -7.92
N GLY A 320 7.39 -11.64 -7.91
CA GLY A 320 8.57 -12.49 -7.65
C GLY A 320 9.04 -12.50 -6.21
N THR A 321 8.21 -12.06 -5.26
CA THR A 321 8.49 -12.09 -3.82
C THR A 321 7.52 -12.99 -3.07
N ALA A 322 7.71 -13.12 -1.76
CA ALA A 322 6.75 -13.70 -0.83
C ALA A 322 6.46 -12.71 0.31
N TYR A 323 6.26 -11.45 -0.06
CA TYR A 323 5.84 -10.39 0.84
C TYR A 323 4.41 -9.95 0.52
N SER A 324 3.71 -9.52 1.56
CA SER A 324 2.34 -9.01 1.48
C SER A 324 2.29 -7.64 2.17
N PRO A 325 1.53 -6.67 1.66
CA PRO A 325 1.48 -5.34 2.24
C PRO A 325 0.70 -5.33 3.55
N SER A 326 1.13 -4.48 4.48
CA SER A 326 0.34 -4.08 5.64
C SER A 326 -0.77 -3.11 5.22
N PRO A 327 -1.74 -2.76 6.11
CA PRO A 327 -2.75 -1.74 5.83
C PRO A 327 -2.17 -0.39 5.37
N MET A 328 -0.95 -0.06 5.83
CA MET A 328 -0.24 1.18 5.46
C MET A 328 0.83 0.96 4.38
N GLY A 329 0.98 -0.25 3.84
CA GLY A 329 2.01 -0.59 2.86
C GLY A 329 3.41 -0.24 3.34
N LEU A 330 4.19 0.44 2.48
CA LEU A 330 5.54 0.94 2.80
C LEU A 330 5.55 2.43 3.18
N SER A 331 4.40 3.00 3.59
CA SER A 331 4.28 4.42 3.92
C SER A 331 4.66 4.76 5.37
N GLY A 332 4.97 3.78 6.19
CA GLY A 332 5.39 3.99 7.57
C GLY A 332 5.18 2.76 8.44
N LEU A 333 5.21 2.97 9.77
CA LEU A 333 5.18 1.92 10.78
C LEU A 333 3.76 1.66 11.35
N GLY A 334 2.72 2.20 10.69
CA GLY A 334 1.34 2.00 11.13
C GLY A 334 0.95 0.52 11.14
N TYR A 335 0.15 0.12 12.12
CA TYR A 335 -0.24 -1.28 12.36
C TYR A 335 0.98 -2.21 12.51
N ASN A 336 2.07 -1.71 13.08
CA ASN A 336 3.33 -2.42 13.24
C ASN A 336 3.92 -2.99 11.92
N GLY A 337 3.36 -2.60 10.77
CA GLY A 337 3.68 -3.20 9.47
C GLY A 337 3.11 -4.60 9.27
N HIS A 338 2.21 -5.07 10.13
CA HIS A 338 1.65 -6.41 10.09
C HIS A 338 0.70 -6.61 8.91
N VAL A 339 0.58 -7.85 8.49
CA VAL A 339 -0.32 -8.30 7.43
C VAL A 339 -1.59 -8.86 8.05
N PHE A 340 -2.72 -8.25 7.73
CA PHE A 340 -4.08 -8.62 8.17
C PHE A 340 -4.89 -9.20 7.00
N TRP A 341 -6.19 -9.38 7.20
CA TRP A 341 -7.16 -9.68 6.13
C TRP A 341 -7.24 -8.58 5.08
N ASP A 342 -6.77 -7.37 5.42
CA ASP A 342 -6.61 -6.21 4.54
C ASP A 342 -5.89 -6.56 3.24
N ALA A 343 -4.83 -7.32 3.36
CA ALA A 343 -4.10 -7.80 2.20
C ALA A 343 -4.96 -8.75 1.35
N ASP A 344 -5.62 -9.74 1.98
CA ASP A 344 -6.28 -10.85 1.29
C ASP A 344 -7.64 -10.47 0.69
N LEU A 345 -8.43 -9.62 1.42
CA LEU A 345 -9.79 -9.28 1.02
C LEU A 345 -9.91 -7.91 0.34
N TRP A 346 -9.05 -6.95 0.69
CA TRP A 346 -9.20 -5.56 0.26
C TRP A 346 -8.20 -5.15 -0.83
N MET A 347 -6.90 -5.39 -0.67
CA MET A 347 -5.89 -5.02 -1.65
C MET A 347 -5.72 -6.07 -2.75
N TYR A 348 -5.71 -7.34 -2.38
CA TYR A 348 -5.45 -8.47 -3.26
C TYR A 348 -6.38 -8.58 -4.47
N PRO A 349 -7.73 -8.46 -4.36
CA PRO A 349 -8.60 -8.62 -5.51
C PRO A 349 -8.35 -7.58 -6.62
N ALA A 350 -8.01 -6.34 -6.25
CA ALA A 350 -7.63 -5.31 -7.21
C ALA A 350 -6.33 -5.68 -7.93
N LEU A 351 -5.30 -6.09 -7.17
CA LEU A 351 -4.03 -6.55 -7.73
C LEU A 351 -4.21 -7.82 -8.58
N LEU A 352 -5.04 -8.77 -8.15
CA LEU A 352 -5.27 -10.01 -8.88
C LEU A 352 -5.90 -9.76 -10.27
N VAL A 353 -6.81 -8.80 -10.35
CA VAL A 353 -7.46 -8.45 -11.62
C VAL A 353 -6.53 -7.72 -12.57
N LEU A 354 -5.71 -6.80 -12.05
CA LEU A 354 -4.85 -5.94 -12.87
C LEU A 354 -3.44 -6.53 -13.07
N HIS A 355 -2.87 -7.16 -12.02
CA HIS A 355 -1.51 -7.70 -11.98
C HIS A 355 -1.45 -9.05 -11.25
N PRO A 356 -1.92 -10.16 -11.89
CA PRO A 356 -1.90 -11.49 -11.28
C PRO A 356 -0.49 -11.91 -10.80
N GLU A 357 0.56 -11.43 -11.47
CA GLU A 357 1.97 -11.66 -11.13
C GLU A 357 2.37 -11.00 -9.80
N ILE A 358 1.84 -9.82 -9.48
CA ILE A 358 2.03 -9.16 -8.18
C ILE A 358 1.18 -9.88 -7.12
N ALA A 359 -0.09 -10.15 -7.43
CA ALA A 359 -0.99 -10.85 -6.52
C ALA A 359 -0.46 -12.22 -6.09
N LYS A 360 0.30 -12.90 -6.95
CA LYS A 360 0.98 -14.15 -6.62
C LYS A 360 1.86 -14.03 -5.38
N SER A 361 2.57 -12.92 -5.23
CA SER A 361 3.46 -12.70 -4.07
C SER A 361 2.70 -12.71 -2.74
N LEU A 362 1.45 -12.21 -2.72
CA LEU A 362 0.63 -12.17 -1.51
C LEU A 362 0.16 -13.57 -1.09
N VAL A 363 -0.28 -14.40 -2.05
CA VAL A 363 -0.66 -15.79 -1.74
C VAL A 363 0.56 -16.67 -1.45
N GLU A 364 1.73 -16.38 -2.04
CA GLU A 364 2.99 -17.03 -1.67
C GLU A 364 3.41 -16.69 -0.23
N TYR A 365 3.20 -15.46 0.23
CA TYR A 365 3.40 -15.08 1.63
C TYR A 365 2.61 -15.98 2.57
N ARG A 366 1.32 -16.21 2.29
CA ARG A 366 0.46 -17.08 3.09
C ARG A 366 0.87 -18.55 2.99
N PHE A 367 1.20 -19.03 1.79
CA PHE A 367 1.65 -20.42 1.59
C PHE A 367 2.92 -20.74 2.40
N GLN A 368 3.92 -19.88 2.39
CA GLN A 368 5.17 -20.07 3.13
C GLN A 368 4.95 -20.13 4.65
N ARG A 369 3.84 -19.57 5.14
CA ARG A 369 3.47 -19.54 6.57
C ARG A 369 2.41 -20.58 6.95
N LEU A 370 2.03 -21.45 6.02
CA LEU A 370 1.02 -22.48 6.25
C LEU A 370 1.40 -23.45 7.39
N ALA A 371 2.67 -23.81 7.52
CA ALA A 371 3.15 -24.67 8.61
C ALA A 371 2.93 -24.02 10.00
N VAL A 372 3.16 -22.71 10.08
CA VAL A 372 2.93 -21.94 11.31
C VAL A 372 1.43 -21.82 11.59
N ALA A 373 0.60 -21.59 10.58
CA ALA A 373 -0.85 -21.57 10.72
C ALA A 373 -1.42 -22.92 11.20
N LYS A 374 -0.82 -24.05 10.78
CA LYS A 374 -1.17 -25.38 11.32
C LYS A 374 -0.78 -25.51 12.79
N GLN A 375 0.39 -25.02 13.18
CA GLN A 375 0.81 -24.99 14.58
C GLN A 375 -0.11 -24.10 15.42
N ASN A 376 -0.57 -22.96 14.87
CA ASN A 376 -1.53 -22.09 15.54
C ASN A 376 -2.86 -22.79 15.80
N ALA A 377 -3.43 -23.48 14.80
CA ALA A 377 -4.63 -24.30 14.98
C ALA A 377 -4.45 -25.37 16.07
N PHE A 378 -3.33 -26.11 16.03
CA PHE A 378 -3.01 -27.14 17.02
C PHE A 378 -2.93 -26.57 18.45
N SER A 379 -2.30 -25.41 18.63
CA SER A 379 -2.18 -24.74 19.94
C SER A 379 -3.51 -24.32 20.54
N HIS A 380 -4.55 -24.11 19.67
CA HIS A 380 -5.91 -23.79 20.08
C HIS A 380 -6.84 -25.02 20.13
N GLY A 381 -6.31 -26.22 19.96
CA GLY A 381 -7.09 -27.47 20.00
C GLY A 381 -7.85 -27.79 18.71
N TYR A 382 -7.57 -27.10 17.60
CA TYR A 382 -8.21 -27.33 16.31
C TYR A 382 -7.32 -28.14 15.36
N LYS A 383 -7.96 -28.73 14.34
CA LYS A 383 -7.27 -29.36 13.21
C LYS A 383 -7.00 -28.34 12.10
N GLY A 384 -6.20 -28.74 11.10
CA GLY A 384 -6.00 -27.93 9.91
C GLY A 384 -5.08 -26.73 10.13
N ALA A 385 -5.43 -25.58 9.58
CA ALA A 385 -4.65 -24.35 9.66
C ALA A 385 -5.52 -23.16 10.05
N MET A 386 -5.11 -22.44 11.09
CA MET A 386 -5.70 -21.17 11.56
C MET A 386 -4.69 -20.06 11.33
N PHE A 387 -4.93 -19.24 10.34
CA PHE A 387 -4.06 -18.09 10.09
C PHE A 387 -4.23 -17.04 11.18
N PRO A 388 -3.13 -16.35 11.59
CA PRO A 388 -3.19 -15.32 12.62
C PRO A 388 -3.93 -14.08 12.12
N TRP A 389 -4.54 -13.33 13.05
CA TRP A 389 -5.16 -12.05 12.73
C TRP A 389 -4.11 -11.04 12.23
N GLU A 390 -3.05 -10.84 13.02
CA GLU A 390 -1.89 -10.05 12.62
C GLU A 390 -0.69 -10.96 12.38
N SER A 391 0.00 -10.79 11.28
CA SER A 391 1.18 -11.59 10.97
C SER A 391 2.33 -10.75 10.44
N ALA A 392 3.55 -11.11 10.85
CA ALA A 392 4.80 -10.51 10.41
C ALA A 392 5.59 -11.49 9.52
N ASP A 393 6.91 -11.41 9.58
CA ASP A 393 7.81 -12.28 8.80
C ASP A 393 7.74 -13.76 9.18
N SER A 394 7.51 -14.07 10.45
CA SER A 394 7.43 -15.44 10.97
C SER A 394 6.11 -16.15 10.66
N GLY A 395 5.01 -15.40 10.56
CA GLY A 395 3.65 -15.94 10.39
C GLY A 395 3.00 -16.42 11.70
N VAL A 396 3.60 -16.18 12.86
CA VAL A 396 2.96 -16.40 14.16
C VAL A 396 1.90 -15.32 14.41
N GLU A 397 1.03 -15.54 15.41
CA GLU A 397 0.07 -14.54 15.86
C GLU A 397 0.82 -13.36 16.52
N GLU A 398 0.71 -12.18 15.92
CA GLU A 398 1.39 -10.95 16.35
C GLU A 398 0.40 -9.88 16.85
N THR A 399 -0.86 -10.25 17.03
CA THR A 399 -1.84 -9.33 17.64
C THR A 399 -1.45 -9.05 19.09
N PRO A 400 -1.37 -7.78 19.51
CA PRO A 400 -1.10 -7.45 20.91
C PRO A 400 -2.10 -8.09 21.85
N VAL A 401 -1.63 -8.61 23.00
CA VAL A 401 -2.42 -9.44 23.91
C VAL A 401 -3.65 -8.78 24.55
N TRP A 402 -3.80 -7.48 24.42
CA TRP A 402 -4.99 -6.75 24.86
C TRP A 402 -6.14 -6.73 23.86
N ALA A 403 -5.92 -7.17 22.62
CA ALA A 403 -6.93 -7.21 21.58
C ALA A 403 -7.50 -8.63 21.45
N LEU A 404 -8.84 -8.73 21.53
CA LEU A 404 -9.52 -10.02 21.42
C LEU A 404 -9.52 -10.58 20.00
N SER A 405 -9.23 -9.75 19.02
CA SER A 405 -9.11 -10.16 17.61
C SER A 405 -8.05 -11.26 17.41
N GLY A 406 -6.89 -11.20 18.07
CA GLY A 406 -5.86 -12.24 17.96
C GLY A 406 -6.39 -13.66 18.16
N PRO A 407 -6.99 -13.99 19.31
CA PRO A 407 -7.49 -15.32 19.56
C PRO A 407 -8.87 -15.64 18.96
N PHE A 408 -9.67 -14.65 18.50
CA PHE A 408 -11.08 -14.87 18.15
C PHE A 408 -11.53 -14.32 16.81
N GLU A 409 -10.74 -13.53 16.07
CA GLU A 409 -11.12 -13.03 14.74
C GLU A 409 -10.70 -14.01 13.63
N HIS A 410 -11.39 -15.15 13.59
CA HIS A 410 -11.01 -16.32 12.81
C HIS A 410 -11.32 -16.22 11.31
N HIS A 411 -12.16 -15.28 10.89
CA HIS A 411 -12.57 -15.15 9.48
C HIS A 411 -11.40 -14.91 8.53
N ILE A 412 -10.27 -14.34 9.01
CA ILE A 412 -9.06 -14.18 8.21
C ILE A 412 -8.61 -15.51 7.57
N THR A 413 -8.79 -16.64 8.27
CA THR A 413 -8.47 -17.96 7.74
C THR A 413 -9.24 -18.28 6.46
N ALA A 414 -10.52 -17.90 6.40
CA ALA A 414 -11.33 -18.06 5.19
C ALA A 414 -10.99 -16.99 4.12
N CYS A 415 -10.58 -15.78 4.51
CA CYS A 415 -10.12 -14.76 3.57
C CYS A 415 -8.86 -15.18 2.82
N VAL A 416 -7.90 -15.81 3.51
CA VAL A 416 -6.70 -16.40 2.91
C VAL A 416 -7.06 -17.52 1.92
N ALA A 417 -8.01 -18.38 2.30
CA ALA A 417 -8.51 -19.44 1.41
C ALA A 417 -9.21 -18.88 0.17
N LEU A 418 -10.01 -17.82 0.34
CA LEU A 418 -10.68 -17.14 -0.77
C LEU A 418 -9.67 -16.52 -1.74
N ALA A 419 -8.60 -15.89 -1.23
CA ALA A 419 -7.53 -15.35 -2.04
C ALA A 419 -6.84 -16.45 -2.86
N ALA A 420 -6.50 -17.57 -2.24
CA ALA A 420 -5.89 -18.72 -2.92
C ALA A 420 -6.83 -19.31 -4.00
N TRP A 421 -8.12 -19.44 -3.72
CA TRP A 421 -9.11 -19.90 -4.70
C TRP A 421 -9.25 -18.92 -5.87
N ASN A 422 -9.36 -17.63 -5.59
CA ASN A 422 -9.47 -16.57 -6.59
C ASN A 422 -8.24 -16.49 -7.50
N TYR A 423 -7.03 -16.76 -6.96
CA TYR A 423 -5.83 -16.85 -7.79
C TYR A 423 -6.00 -17.90 -8.89
N TYR A 424 -6.42 -19.11 -8.50
CA TYR A 424 -6.73 -20.15 -9.49
C TYR A 424 -7.84 -19.71 -10.47
N CYS A 425 -8.92 -19.13 -9.96
CA CYS A 425 -10.03 -18.68 -10.78
C CYS A 425 -9.61 -17.71 -11.89
N VAL A 426 -8.69 -16.77 -11.59
CA VAL A 426 -8.20 -15.78 -12.56
C VAL A 426 -7.14 -16.36 -13.48
N THR A 427 -6.21 -17.14 -12.94
CA THR A 427 -5.04 -17.61 -13.70
C THR A 427 -5.26 -18.95 -14.42
N GLN A 428 -6.22 -19.75 -13.94
CA GLN A 428 -6.46 -21.13 -14.39
C GLN A 428 -5.21 -22.04 -14.25
N ASP A 429 -4.26 -21.66 -13.37
CA ASP A 429 -3.03 -22.41 -13.11
C ASP A 429 -3.30 -23.60 -12.19
N LYS A 430 -3.61 -24.76 -12.80
CA LYS A 430 -3.89 -26.00 -12.09
C LYS A 430 -2.67 -26.56 -11.35
N GLN A 431 -1.46 -26.30 -11.85
CA GLN A 431 -0.26 -26.77 -11.19
C GLN A 431 -0.04 -25.99 -9.89
N TRP A 432 -0.15 -24.66 -9.93
CA TRP A 432 -0.10 -23.84 -8.73
C TRP A 432 -1.21 -24.22 -7.75
N LEU A 433 -2.42 -24.47 -8.26
CA LEU A 433 -3.53 -24.93 -7.41
C LEU A 433 -3.19 -26.23 -6.69
N LEU A 434 -2.61 -27.21 -7.40
CA LEU A 434 -2.22 -28.50 -6.80
C LEU A 434 -1.12 -28.34 -5.75
N GLU A 435 -0.07 -27.59 -6.08
CA GLU A 435 1.15 -27.52 -5.28
C GLU A 435 1.03 -26.57 -4.07
N LYS A 436 0.26 -25.47 -4.20
CA LYS A 436 0.18 -24.39 -3.21
C LYS A 436 -1.24 -24.04 -2.79
N GLY A 437 -2.16 -23.89 -3.72
CA GLY A 437 -3.55 -23.54 -3.44
C GLY A 437 -4.28 -24.62 -2.66
N TRP A 438 -4.14 -25.89 -3.07
CA TRP A 438 -4.77 -27.02 -2.41
C TRP A 438 -4.32 -27.23 -0.95
N PRO A 439 -3.02 -27.19 -0.62
CA PRO A 439 -2.58 -27.23 0.77
C PRO A 439 -3.18 -26.15 1.67
N ILE A 440 -3.37 -24.92 1.15
CA ILE A 440 -4.07 -23.86 1.89
C ILE A 440 -5.55 -24.20 2.04
N LEU A 441 -6.25 -24.46 0.93
CA LEU A 441 -7.70 -24.68 0.91
C LEU A 441 -8.11 -25.87 1.77
N SER A 442 -7.39 -27.00 1.68
CA SER A 442 -7.71 -28.19 2.46
C SER A 442 -7.46 -28.01 3.95
N ALA A 443 -6.33 -27.39 4.33
CA ALA A 443 -6.00 -27.20 5.73
C ALA A 443 -6.91 -26.17 6.42
N THR A 444 -7.30 -25.10 5.73
CA THR A 444 -8.26 -24.12 6.27
C THR A 444 -9.67 -24.69 6.35
N ALA A 445 -10.08 -25.54 5.41
CA ALA A 445 -11.36 -26.24 5.48
C ALA A 445 -11.41 -27.25 6.64
N ASP A 446 -10.31 -27.97 6.92
CA ASP A 446 -10.20 -28.85 8.09
C ASP A 446 -10.26 -28.06 9.41
N PHE A 447 -9.72 -26.82 9.43
CA PHE A 447 -9.88 -25.93 10.58
C PHE A 447 -11.36 -25.65 10.83
N TRP A 448 -12.12 -25.18 9.85
CA TRP A 448 -13.52 -24.86 10.00
C TRP A 448 -14.36 -26.10 10.40
N ALA A 449 -14.09 -27.26 9.80
CA ALA A 449 -14.76 -28.50 10.16
C ALA A 449 -14.50 -28.93 11.61
N SER A 450 -13.37 -28.54 12.20
CA SER A 450 -13.02 -28.81 13.60
C SER A 450 -13.43 -27.67 14.56
N ARG A 451 -13.63 -26.43 14.04
CA ARG A 451 -13.95 -25.24 14.84
C ARG A 451 -15.44 -25.19 15.23
N VAL A 452 -16.30 -25.71 14.37
CA VAL A 452 -17.74 -25.67 14.62
C VAL A 452 -18.14 -26.54 15.81
N GLU A 453 -19.13 -26.09 16.56
CA GLU A 453 -19.76 -26.82 17.65
C GLU A 453 -21.06 -27.44 17.18
N ARG A 454 -21.30 -28.72 17.50
CA ARG A 454 -22.58 -29.38 17.20
C ARG A 454 -23.62 -28.98 18.23
N ASN A 455 -24.67 -28.33 17.76
CA ASN A 455 -25.82 -27.94 18.59
C ASN A 455 -27.08 -28.69 18.11
N GLY A 456 -27.08 -30.01 18.28
CA GLY A 456 -28.14 -30.91 17.80
C GLY A 456 -27.94 -31.46 16.39
N PRO A 457 -28.88 -32.27 15.88
CA PRO A 457 -28.80 -32.85 14.54
C PRO A 457 -28.92 -31.77 13.45
N GLY A 458 -27.88 -31.68 12.61
CA GLY A 458 -27.89 -30.78 11.45
C GLY A 458 -27.76 -29.29 11.79
N HIS A 459 -27.20 -28.94 12.97
CA HIS A 459 -26.94 -27.56 13.36
C HIS A 459 -25.50 -27.44 13.89
N TYR A 460 -24.73 -26.50 13.32
CA TYR A 460 -23.32 -26.26 13.65
C TYR A 460 -23.08 -24.78 13.90
N ASP A 461 -22.76 -24.43 15.14
CA ASP A 461 -22.48 -23.04 15.54
C ASP A 461 -21.01 -22.72 15.48
N ILE A 462 -20.68 -21.47 15.19
CA ILE A 462 -19.37 -20.87 15.42
C ILE A 462 -19.57 -19.83 16.50
N LYS A 463 -19.04 -20.10 17.71
CA LYS A 463 -19.25 -19.27 18.89
C LYS A 463 -18.03 -18.47 19.28
N ASP A 464 -18.24 -17.47 20.11
CA ASP A 464 -17.17 -16.66 20.71
C ASP A 464 -16.20 -16.12 19.66
N VAL A 465 -16.70 -15.34 18.69
CA VAL A 465 -15.86 -14.70 17.67
C VAL A 465 -15.86 -13.16 17.83
N VAL A 466 -14.80 -12.54 17.30
CA VAL A 466 -14.83 -11.15 16.90
C VAL A 466 -15.28 -11.14 15.44
N ALA A 467 -16.32 -10.36 15.14
CA ALA A 467 -16.89 -10.24 13.81
C ALA A 467 -16.00 -9.41 12.87
N ALA A 468 -16.30 -9.40 11.57
CA ALA A 468 -15.69 -8.43 10.65
C ALA A 468 -16.03 -6.99 11.06
N ASP A 469 -17.19 -6.74 11.62
CA ASP A 469 -17.45 -5.55 12.43
C ASP A 469 -16.81 -5.70 13.82
N GLU A 470 -15.61 -5.24 14.00
CA GLU A 470 -14.81 -5.38 15.23
C GLU A 470 -15.46 -4.74 16.49
N TRP A 471 -16.62 -4.05 16.37
CA TRP A 471 -17.40 -3.67 17.54
C TRP A 471 -18.21 -4.84 18.11
N ALA A 472 -18.41 -5.89 17.31
CA ALA A 472 -19.09 -7.10 17.73
C ALA A 472 -18.08 -8.14 18.23
N GLU A 473 -17.68 -8.01 19.50
CA GLU A 473 -16.77 -8.93 20.18
C GLU A 473 -17.55 -9.95 21.00
N ASN A 474 -17.03 -11.18 21.07
CA ASN A 474 -17.61 -12.30 21.83
C ASN A 474 -19.07 -12.59 21.44
N VAL A 475 -19.29 -12.76 20.14
CA VAL A 475 -20.59 -13.02 19.54
C VAL A 475 -20.66 -14.43 18.96
N ASP A 476 -21.89 -14.98 18.86
CA ASP A 476 -22.16 -16.28 18.29
C ASP A 476 -22.76 -16.14 16.89
N ASN A 477 -22.32 -17.00 15.98
CA ASN A 477 -22.85 -17.11 14.61
C ASN A 477 -22.82 -15.77 13.84
N ASP A 478 -21.68 -15.10 13.92
CA ASP A 478 -21.44 -13.92 13.09
C ASP A 478 -21.65 -14.25 11.60
N ALA A 479 -22.37 -13.37 10.89
CA ALA A 479 -22.82 -13.63 9.53
C ALA A 479 -21.66 -13.74 8.55
N PHE A 480 -20.70 -12.82 8.61
CA PHE A 480 -19.53 -12.88 7.72
C PHE A 480 -18.65 -14.09 8.04
N THR A 481 -18.31 -14.33 9.30
CA THR A 481 -17.51 -15.49 9.71
C THR A 481 -18.15 -16.79 9.25
N ASN A 482 -19.46 -16.96 9.48
CA ASN A 482 -20.20 -18.15 9.07
C ASN A 482 -20.25 -18.32 7.55
N ALA A 483 -20.50 -17.24 6.81
CA ALA A 483 -20.53 -17.27 5.35
C ALA A 483 -19.14 -17.54 4.76
N ALA A 484 -18.09 -16.94 5.34
CA ALA A 484 -16.71 -17.15 4.90
C ALA A 484 -16.23 -18.58 5.16
N ALA A 485 -16.54 -19.16 6.33
CA ALA A 485 -16.29 -20.56 6.62
C ALA A 485 -16.99 -21.49 5.62
N LYS A 486 -18.27 -21.22 5.35
CA LYS A 486 -19.06 -21.94 4.34
C LYS A 486 -18.43 -21.87 2.94
N ALA A 487 -18.03 -20.68 2.50
CA ALA A 487 -17.37 -20.47 1.21
C ALA A 487 -16.03 -21.24 1.14
N ASN A 488 -15.22 -21.22 2.19
CA ASN A 488 -13.95 -21.95 2.26
C ASN A 488 -14.18 -23.46 2.10
N LEU A 489 -15.10 -24.04 2.86
CA LEU A 489 -15.44 -25.48 2.79
C LEU A 489 -15.90 -25.86 1.37
N GLN A 490 -16.74 -25.05 0.74
CA GLN A 490 -17.24 -25.27 -0.62
C GLN A 490 -16.13 -25.14 -1.68
N ASN A 491 -15.26 -24.12 -1.57
CA ASN A 491 -14.14 -23.92 -2.48
C ASN A 491 -13.11 -25.04 -2.36
N ALA A 492 -12.83 -25.54 -1.14
CA ALA A 492 -11.96 -26.69 -0.94
C ALA A 492 -12.54 -27.96 -1.59
N ALA A 493 -13.84 -28.21 -1.44
CA ALA A 493 -14.51 -29.32 -2.10
C ALA A 493 -14.49 -29.22 -3.63
N ALA A 494 -14.68 -27.99 -4.17
CA ALA A 494 -14.59 -27.71 -5.60
C ALA A 494 -13.16 -27.91 -6.13
N ALA A 495 -12.14 -27.47 -5.40
CA ALA A 495 -10.73 -27.70 -5.74
C ALA A 495 -10.37 -29.19 -5.73
N ALA A 496 -10.81 -29.95 -4.72
CA ALA A 496 -10.62 -31.42 -4.67
C ALA A 496 -11.19 -32.10 -5.92
N LYS A 497 -12.44 -31.76 -6.26
CA LYS A 497 -13.11 -32.30 -7.46
C LYS A 497 -12.34 -31.97 -8.75
N LEU A 498 -11.88 -30.72 -8.87
CA LEU A 498 -11.14 -30.23 -10.04
C LEU A 498 -9.80 -30.95 -10.21
N LEU A 499 -9.14 -31.26 -9.09
CA LEU A 499 -7.82 -31.93 -9.04
C LEU A 499 -7.93 -33.45 -9.04
N GLY A 500 -9.14 -34.03 -8.97
CA GLY A 500 -9.36 -35.47 -8.85
C GLY A 500 -8.95 -36.04 -7.49
N LEU A 501 -8.99 -35.20 -6.44
CA LEU A 501 -8.65 -35.57 -5.08
C LEU A 501 -9.90 -35.86 -4.25
N ASN A 502 -9.74 -36.58 -3.13
CA ASN A 502 -10.84 -36.86 -2.22
C ASN A 502 -11.04 -35.66 -1.26
N ALA A 503 -12.24 -35.09 -1.27
CA ALA A 503 -12.66 -34.11 -0.28
C ALA A 503 -13.04 -34.82 1.04
N ASN A 504 -12.79 -34.13 2.17
CA ASN A 504 -13.30 -34.57 3.46
C ASN A 504 -14.84 -34.50 3.47
N ALA A 505 -15.51 -35.58 3.83
CA ALA A 505 -16.98 -35.64 3.85
C ALA A 505 -17.63 -34.64 4.81
N ASP A 506 -16.95 -34.30 5.90
CA ASP A 506 -17.43 -33.35 6.89
C ASP A 506 -17.58 -31.95 6.32
N TRP A 507 -16.78 -31.56 5.30
CA TRP A 507 -16.82 -30.19 4.73
C TRP A 507 -18.21 -29.86 4.16
N ALA A 508 -18.77 -30.77 3.38
CA ALA A 508 -20.11 -30.55 2.80
C ALA A 508 -21.19 -30.49 3.86
N LEU A 509 -21.10 -31.40 4.87
CA LEU A 509 -22.05 -31.47 5.97
C LEU A 509 -22.02 -30.18 6.80
N VAL A 510 -20.84 -29.71 7.18
CA VAL A 510 -20.67 -28.46 7.95
C VAL A 510 -21.15 -27.28 7.15
N ALA A 511 -20.73 -27.15 5.88
CA ALA A 511 -21.11 -26.02 5.02
C ALA A 511 -22.63 -25.89 4.83
N GLN A 512 -23.37 -27.01 4.80
CA GLN A 512 -24.83 -26.98 4.67
C GLN A 512 -25.54 -26.53 5.93
N ASN A 513 -24.95 -26.75 7.10
CA ASN A 513 -25.62 -26.63 8.39
C ASN A 513 -25.12 -25.48 9.28
N ILE A 514 -24.11 -24.72 8.85
CA ILE A 514 -23.75 -23.44 9.50
C ILE A 514 -24.89 -22.44 9.29
N PRO A 515 -25.46 -21.82 10.38
CA PRO A 515 -26.59 -20.90 10.27
C PRO A 515 -26.17 -19.52 9.75
N ILE A 516 -27.12 -18.77 9.21
CA ILE A 516 -27.08 -17.34 9.00
C ILE A 516 -28.42 -16.79 9.47
N ALA A 517 -28.42 -16.09 10.59
CA ALA A 517 -29.62 -15.59 11.26
C ALA A 517 -30.32 -14.48 10.47
N LYS A 518 -31.63 -14.32 10.67
CA LYS A 518 -32.43 -13.28 10.04
C LYS A 518 -33.44 -12.72 11.04
N PHE A 519 -33.82 -11.47 10.83
CA PHE A 519 -35.00 -10.88 11.45
C PHE A 519 -36.29 -11.46 10.80
N ASP A 520 -37.42 -11.28 11.45
CA ASP A 520 -38.72 -11.73 10.96
C ASP A 520 -39.09 -11.15 9.59
N ASP A 521 -38.62 -9.96 9.30
CA ASP A 521 -38.82 -9.28 8.02
C ASP A 521 -37.88 -9.80 6.92
N GLY A 522 -36.94 -10.70 7.25
CA GLY A 522 -36.00 -11.34 6.33
C GLY A 522 -34.66 -10.63 6.12
N VAL A 523 -34.42 -9.48 6.80
CA VAL A 523 -33.08 -8.86 6.85
C VAL A 523 -32.11 -9.81 7.54
N THR A 524 -30.89 -9.96 7.01
CA THR A 524 -29.85 -10.76 7.63
C THR A 524 -29.36 -10.09 8.91
N LYS A 525 -29.34 -10.83 10.03
CA LYS A 525 -28.69 -10.38 11.27
C LYS A 525 -27.20 -10.52 11.15
N GLU A 526 -26.50 -9.62 11.79
CA GLU A 526 -25.04 -9.68 11.88
C GLU A 526 -24.58 -10.88 12.74
N PHE A 527 -25.21 -11.10 13.88
CA PHE A 527 -24.99 -12.27 14.74
C PHE A 527 -26.30 -12.68 15.43
N ASP A 528 -26.33 -13.81 16.13
CA ASP A 528 -27.57 -14.39 16.67
C ASP A 528 -28.39 -13.41 17.53
N THR A 529 -27.74 -12.69 18.43
CA THR A 529 -28.40 -11.78 19.38
C THR A 529 -28.50 -10.33 18.90
N TYR A 530 -28.05 -10.03 17.65
CA TYR A 530 -28.08 -8.70 17.06
C TYR A 530 -29.49 -8.10 17.01
N LYS A 531 -29.64 -6.85 17.46
CA LYS A 531 -30.92 -6.13 17.56
C LYS A 531 -31.00 -4.88 16.69
N GLY A 532 -29.94 -4.57 15.93
CA GLY A 532 -29.87 -3.42 15.04
C GLY A 532 -28.96 -2.30 15.56
N GLU A 533 -27.96 -2.66 16.30
CA GLU A 533 -26.88 -1.79 16.78
C GLU A 533 -26.15 -1.13 15.60
N GLY A 534 -25.41 -0.04 15.88
CA GLY A 534 -24.51 0.57 14.89
C GLY A 534 -23.31 -0.34 14.60
N ILE A 535 -22.79 -0.29 13.38
CA ILE A 535 -21.65 -1.08 12.94
C ILE A 535 -20.43 -0.19 12.67
N LYS A 536 -19.21 -0.64 13.04
CA LYS A 536 -17.95 0.03 12.69
C LYS A 536 -17.68 -0.09 11.19
N GLN A 537 -17.88 -1.28 10.65
CA GLN A 537 -17.54 -1.62 9.26
C GLN A 537 -18.46 -2.71 8.70
N ALA A 538 -18.41 -2.89 7.36
CA ALA A 538 -19.27 -3.85 6.68
C ALA A 538 -19.00 -5.28 7.14
N ASP A 539 -20.05 -5.99 7.47
CA ASP A 539 -20.10 -7.41 7.78
C ASP A 539 -21.09 -8.12 6.84
N VAL A 540 -22.39 -8.05 7.14
CA VAL A 540 -23.47 -8.70 6.36
C VAL A 540 -23.39 -8.40 4.85
N ASN A 541 -22.98 -7.19 4.47
CA ASN A 541 -22.90 -6.81 3.07
C ASN A 541 -21.80 -7.56 2.31
N LEU A 542 -20.79 -8.09 3.05
CA LEU A 542 -19.73 -8.94 2.48
C LEU A 542 -20.25 -10.32 2.04
N LEU A 543 -21.42 -10.74 2.48
CA LEU A 543 -22.08 -11.96 2.03
C LEU A 543 -22.50 -11.86 0.56
N ALA A 544 -22.86 -10.66 0.08
CA ALA A 544 -23.19 -10.43 -1.31
C ALA A 544 -21.93 -10.30 -2.20
N TYR A 545 -20.91 -9.61 -1.69
CA TYR A 545 -19.59 -9.49 -2.29
C TYR A 545 -18.53 -9.34 -1.17
N PRO A 546 -17.43 -10.11 -1.19
CA PRO A 546 -16.98 -11.03 -2.27
C PRO A 546 -17.49 -12.46 -2.15
N LEU A 547 -18.16 -12.85 -1.05
CA LEU A 547 -18.49 -14.24 -0.76
C LEU A 547 -19.57 -14.85 -1.67
N LYS A 548 -20.47 -14.03 -2.23
CA LYS A 548 -21.58 -14.45 -3.10
C LYS A 548 -22.50 -15.50 -2.44
N THR A 549 -22.59 -15.49 -1.13
CA THR A 549 -23.48 -16.35 -0.37
C THR A 549 -24.94 -15.88 -0.48
N ILE A 550 -25.13 -14.57 -0.67
CA ILE A 550 -26.41 -13.93 -0.97
C ILE A 550 -26.31 -13.30 -2.36
N THR A 551 -27.07 -13.86 -3.32
CA THR A 551 -27.07 -13.42 -4.72
C THR A 551 -28.42 -12.89 -5.21
N ASP A 552 -29.50 -13.10 -4.43
CA ASP A 552 -30.80 -12.53 -4.76
C ASP A 552 -30.80 -11.01 -4.60
N ALA A 553 -31.07 -10.29 -5.71
CA ALA A 553 -30.96 -8.85 -5.77
C ALA A 553 -31.89 -8.12 -4.79
N ALA A 554 -33.09 -8.65 -4.53
CA ALA A 554 -34.05 -8.04 -3.59
C ALA A 554 -33.54 -8.15 -2.16
N ARG A 555 -32.94 -9.28 -1.80
CA ARG A 555 -32.34 -9.51 -0.51
C ARG A 555 -31.06 -8.66 -0.32
N VAL A 556 -30.17 -8.64 -1.32
CA VAL A 556 -28.97 -7.80 -1.30
C VAL A 556 -29.37 -6.33 -1.07
N LYS A 557 -30.38 -5.84 -1.81
CA LYS A 557 -30.88 -4.48 -1.64
C LYS A 557 -31.42 -4.25 -0.23
N LYS A 558 -32.18 -5.18 0.30
CA LYS A 558 -32.79 -5.06 1.64
C LYS A 558 -31.73 -5.00 2.74
N ASP A 559 -30.75 -5.91 2.71
CA ASP A 559 -29.65 -5.91 3.67
C ASP A 559 -28.81 -4.62 3.52
N LEU A 560 -28.54 -4.15 2.31
CA LEU A 560 -27.78 -2.94 2.03
C LEU A 560 -28.48 -1.69 2.58
N GLU A 561 -29.79 -1.50 2.30
CA GLU A 561 -30.58 -0.38 2.80
C GLU A 561 -30.74 -0.39 4.32
N TYR A 562 -30.69 -1.57 4.94
CA TYR A 562 -30.72 -1.71 6.39
C TYR A 562 -29.40 -1.27 7.04
N TYR A 563 -28.25 -1.77 6.54
CA TYR A 563 -26.96 -1.53 7.15
C TYR A 563 -26.33 -0.17 6.79
N GLU A 564 -26.65 0.43 5.64
CA GLU A 564 -26.15 1.76 5.29
C GLU A 564 -26.54 2.87 6.31
N THR A 565 -27.65 2.68 7.03
CA THR A 565 -28.13 3.63 8.04
C THR A 565 -27.53 3.40 9.43
N ARG A 566 -26.73 2.36 9.60
CA ARG A 566 -26.12 1.97 10.88
C ARG A 566 -24.64 2.30 10.99
N VAL A 567 -24.08 2.75 9.90
CA VAL A 567 -22.70 3.20 9.85
C VAL A 567 -22.61 4.62 10.44
N PRO A 568 -21.76 4.87 11.45
CA PRO A 568 -21.60 6.19 12.03
C PRO A 568 -20.93 7.16 11.05
N ASN A 569 -21.23 8.46 11.22
CA ASN A 569 -20.64 9.53 10.41
C ASN A 569 -19.13 9.73 10.63
N GLN A 570 -18.56 9.14 11.65
CA GLN A 570 -17.14 9.24 12.02
C GLN A 570 -16.63 7.88 12.51
N GLY A 571 -15.36 7.61 12.24
CA GLY A 571 -14.69 6.39 12.70
C GLY A 571 -14.91 5.16 11.81
N THR A 572 -15.65 5.28 10.71
CA THR A 572 -15.85 4.19 9.75
C THR A 572 -14.67 4.10 8.79
N PRO A 573 -14.06 2.92 8.64
CA PRO A 573 -13.00 2.71 7.65
C PRO A 573 -13.51 2.87 6.21
N ALA A 574 -12.66 3.40 5.34
CA ALA A 574 -12.94 3.70 3.93
C ALA A 574 -13.56 2.53 3.15
N MET A 575 -13.13 1.29 3.42
CA MET A 575 -13.59 0.11 2.71
C MET A 575 -15.08 -0.21 2.91
N THR A 576 -15.71 0.23 3.99
CA THR A 576 -17.15 0.01 4.22
C THR A 576 -17.99 0.68 3.15
N GLN A 577 -17.73 1.97 2.90
CA GLN A 577 -18.44 2.73 1.87
C GLN A 577 -18.13 2.21 0.45
N ALA A 578 -16.92 1.65 0.26
CA ALA A 578 -16.55 1.02 -1.01
C ALA A 578 -17.41 -0.22 -1.33
N ILE A 579 -17.78 -1.03 -0.33
CA ILE A 579 -18.71 -2.16 -0.52
C ILE A 579 -20.12 -1.66 -0.87
N PHE A 580 -20.60 -0.63 -0.20
CA PHE A 580 -21.91 -0.03 -0.53
C PHE A 580 -21.92 0.52 -1.97
N THR A 581 -20.83 1.20 -2.39
CA THR A 581 -20.61 1.63 -3.77
C THR A 581 -20.77 0.47 -4.75
N LEU A 582 -20.02 -0.61 -4.52
CA LEU A 582 -19.99 -1.80 -5.37
C LEU A 582 -21.39 -2.40 -5.54
N LEU A 583 -22.10 -2.60 -4.42
CA LEU A 583 -23.40 -3.23 -4.41
C LEU A 583 -24.46 -2.36 -5.09
N TYR A 584 -24.49 -1.04 -4.83
CA TYR A 584 -25.44 -0.13 -5.50
C TYR A 584 -25.19 -0.05 -7.02
N ALA A 585 -23.93 -0.03 -7.46
CA ALA A 585 -23.62 -0.06 -8.88
C ALA A 585 -24.16 -1.33 -9.55
N ARG A 586 -23.98 -2.50 -8.93
CA ARG A 586 -24.52 -3.80 -9.41
C ARG A 586 -26.05 -3.87 -9.36
N LEU A 587 -26.68 -3.20 -8.40
CA LEU A 587 -28.14 -3.07 -8.31
C LEU A 587 -28.71 -2.07 -9.33
N GLY A 588 -27.86 -1.41 -10.14
CA GLY A 588 -28.28 -0.48 -11.19
C GLY A 588 -28.57 0.94 -10.71
N ASN A 589 -28.13 1.31 -9.50
CA ASN A 589 -28.23 2.66 -8.95
C ASN A 589 -26.86 3.36 -8.95
N GLY A 590 -26.41 3.79 -10.13
CA GLY A 590 -25.09 4.39 -10.34
C GLY A 590 -24.88 5.70 -9.57
N ASP A 591 -25.90 6.55 -9.47
CA ASP A 591 -25.77 7.85 -8.76
C ASP A 591 -25.65 7.67 -7.25
N LYS A 592 -26.41 6.73 -6.66
CA LYS A 592 -26.27 6.38 -5.23
C LYS A 592 -24.92 5.70 -4.97
N ALA A 593 -24.47 4.83 -5.87
CA ALA A 593 -23.13 4.25 -5.83
C ALA A 593 -22.05 5.33 -5.85
N TYR A 594 -22.19 6.36 -6.68
CA TYR A 594 -21.23 7.47 -6.77
C TYR A 594 -21.18 8.29 -5.47
N HIS A 595 -22.30 8.51 -4.80
CA HIS A 595 -22.34 9.14 -3.50
C HIS A 595 -21.47 8.37 -2.48
N PHE A 596 -21.68 7.06 -2.35
CA PHE A 596 -20.85 6.22 -1.48
C PHE A 596 -19.38 6.12 -1.93
N PHE A 597 -19.14 6.15 -3.24
CA PHE A 597 -17.77 6.20 -3.79
C PHE A 597 -17.00 7.42 -3.29
N LYS A 598 -17.61 8.60 -3.34
CA LYS A 598 -17.00 9.84 -2.83
C LYS A 598 -16.85 9.81 -1.31
N ASP A 599 -17.84 9.32 -0.60
CA ASP A 599 -17.82 9.20 0.85
C ASP A 599 -16.77 8.19 1.36
N ALA A 600 -16.39 7.22 0.53
CA ALA A 600 -15.37 6.24 0.87
C ALA A 600 -13.98 6.84 1.06
N TYR A 601 -13.64 7.96 0.41
CA TYR A 601 -12.28 8.48 0.49
C TYR A 601 -12.16 10.00 0.65
N GLU A 602 -13.03 10.83 0.07
CA GLU A 602 -12.87 12.28 0.11
C GLU A 602 -12.77 12.85 1.54
N PRO A 603 -13.59 12.40 2.52
CA PRO A 603 -13.48 12.86 3.90
C PRO A 603 -12.18 12.44 4.61
N ASN A 604 -11.49 11.43 4.06
CA ASN A 604 -10.30 10.82 4.64
C ASN A 604 -8.98 11.36 4.03
N LEU A 605 -9.08 12.31 3.09
CA LEU A 605 -7.91 12.82 2.39
C LEU A 605 -7.16 13.87 3.20
N ASN A 606 -5.86 13.67 3.38
CA ASN A 606 -4.97 14.56 4.10
C ASN A 606 -4.09 15.40 3.16
N PRO A 607 -3.81 16.68 3.51
CA PRO A 607 -2.99 17.56 2.71
C PRO A 607 -1.49 17.26 2.84
N PRO A 608 -0.64 17.76 1.93
CA PRO A 608 -1.01 18.50 0.73
C PRO A 608 -1.29 17.58 -0.47
N PHE A 609 -1.03 16.25 -0.38
CA PHE A 609 -1.03 15.31 -1.49
C PHE A 609 -2.26 14.42 -1.57
N ARG A 610 -3.34 14.74 -0.85
CA ARG A 610 -4.55 13.92 -0.80
C ARG A 610 -4.25 12.48 -0.33
N VAL A 611 -3.39 12.35 0.68
CA VAL A 611 -3.05 11.06 1.28
C VAL A 611 -4.27 10.50 2.00
N ILE A 612 -4.72 9.32 1.60
CA ILE A 612 -5.89 8.68 2.19
C ILE A 612 -5.57 8.12 3.58
N ALA A 613 -6.28 8.59 4.59
CA ALA A 613 -6.27 8.00 5.94
C ALA A 613 -7.35 6.92 6.06
N GLU A 614 -7.28 6.13 7.12
CA GLU A 614 -8.25 5.08 7.41
C GLU A 614 -9.65 5.62 7.61
N THR A 615 -9.75 6.67 8.43
CA THR A 615 -11.02 7.29 8.80
C THR A 615 -10.95 8.80 8.60
N LYS A 616 -12.11 9.45 8.60
CA LYS A 616 -12.21 10.91 8.53
C LYS A 616 -11.45 11.57 9.69
N GLY A 617 -10.51 12.46 9.33
CA GLY A 617 -9.64 13.14 10.30
C GLY A 617 -8.55 12.26 10.89
N GLY A 618 -8.35 11.05 10.37
CA GLY A 618 -7.24 10.17 10.73
C GLY A 618 -5.89 10.79 10.35
N THR A 619 -4.86 10.48 11.15
CA THR A 619 -3.49 11.01 10.98
C THR A 619 -2.47 9.93 10.65
N ASN A 620 -2.94 8.72 10.40
CA ASN A 620 -2.09 7.61 10.01
C ASN A 620 -1.49 7.81 8.59
N PRO A 621 -0.43 7.07 8.25
CA PRO A 621 0.14 7.05 6.91
C PRO A 621 -0.87 6.61 5.84
N TYR A 622 -0.44 6.46 4.59
CA TYR A 622 -1.30 6.08 3.48
C TYR A 622 -2.04 4.75 3.75
N PHE A 623 -3.38 4.79 3.76
CA PHE A 623 -4.22 3.62 4.04
C PHE A 623 -4.48 2.82 2.76
N ALA A 624 -3.62 1.84 2.48
CA ALA A 624 -3.68 1.01 1.27
C ALA A 624 -4.92 0.10 1.23
N THR A 625 -5.42 -0.33 2.38
CA THR A 625 -6.67 -1.10 2.51
C THR A 625 -7.86 -0.35 1.91
N GLY A 626 -8.02 0.92 2.28
CA GLY A 626 -9.07 1.77 1.73
C GLY A 626 -8.92 1.96 0.24
N ALA A 627 -7.70 2.23 -0.24
CA ALA A 627 -7.41 2.33 -1.67
C ALA A 627 -7.80 1.04 -2.42
N GLY A 628 -7.44 -0.14 -1.88
CA GLY A 628 -7.81 -1.44 -2.43
C GLY A 628 -9.32 -1.65 -2.53
N GLY A 629 -10.06 -1.32 -1.46
CA GLY A 629 -11.52 -1.40 -1.44
C GLY A 629 -12.19 -0.48 -2.49
N ILE A 630 -11.68 0.76 -2.61
CA ILE A 630 -12.19 1.73 -3.58
C ILE A 630 -11.90 1.27 -5.01
N ILE A 631 -10.70 0.76 -5.30
CA ILE A 631 -10.38 0.20 -6.61
C ILE A 631 -11.26 -1.02 -6.92
N GLN A 632 -11.58 -1.88 -5.94
CA GLN A 632 -12.55 -2.96 -6.13
C GLN A 632 -13.93 -2.41 -6.51
N SER A 633 -14.38 -1.30 -5.90
CA SER A 633 -15.67 -0.70 -6.24
C SER A 633 -15.72 -0.21 -7.69
N LEU A 634 -14.58 0.20 -8.26
CA LEU A 634 -14.45 0.54 -9.68
C LEU A 634 -14.45 -0.71 -10.56
N LEU A 635 -13.63 -1.70 -10.24
CA LEU A 635 -13.47 -2.92 -11.02
C LEU A 635 -14.74 -3.79 -10.99
N MET A 636 -15.19 -4.15 -9.76
CA MET A 636 -16.25 -5.12 -9.53
C MET A 636 -17.64 -4.46 -9.42
N GLY A 637 -17.69 -3.18 -9.02
CA GLY A 637 -18.92 -2.39 -8.93
C GLY A 637 -19.26 -1.77 -10.27
N PHE A 638 -18.75 -0.58 -10.57
CA PHE A 638 -19.04 0.15 -11.80
C PHE A 638 -18.60 -0.59 -13.07
N GLY A 639 -17.45 -1.28 -13.04
CA GLY A 639 -16.94 -2.10 -14.15
C GLY A 639 -17.69 -3.42 -14.33
N GLY A 640 -18.38 -3.89 -13.30
CA GLY A 640 -19.12 -5.15 -13.31
C GLY A 640 -18.26 -6.39 -13.47
N LEU A 641 -16.94 -6.32 -13.24
CA LEU A 641 -16.09 -7.50 -13.32
C LEU A 641 -16.43 -8.48 -12.20
N ASP A 642 -16.41 -9.76 -12.49
CA ASP A 642 -16.74 -10.81 -11.54
C ASP A 642 -15.79 -12.00 -11.68
N ILE A 643 -15.15 -12.41 -10.58
CA ILE A 643 -14.25 -13.57 -10.54
C ILE A 643 -15.12 -14.82 -10.40
N THR A 644 -15.03 -15.72 -11.35
CA THR A 644 -15.74 -17.01 -11.36
C THR A 644 -14.77 -18.17 -11.47
N PRO A 645 -15.18 -19.42 -11.18
CA PRO A 645 -14.29 -20.58 -11.32
C PRO A 645 -13.69 -20.77 -12.73
N THR A 646 -14.23 -20.11 -13.75
CA THR A 646 -13.80 -20.19 -15.15
C THR A 646 -13.08 -18.93 -15.65
N GLY A 647 -12.74 -18.00 -14.76
CA GLY A 647 -12.07 -16.76 -15.09
C GLY A 647 -12.85 -15.51 -14.71
N ILE A 648 -12.42 -14.37 -15.26
CA ILE A 648 -13.11 -13.08 -15.07
C ILE A 648 -14.23 -12.96 -16.09
N THR A 649 -15.44 -12.67 -15.61
CA THR A 649 -16.64 -12.38 -16.42
C THR A 649 -17.12 -10.97 -16.15
N GLN A 650 -18.16 -10.52 -16.86
CA GLN A 650 -18.79 -9.23 -16.63
C GLN A 650 -20.27 -9.42 -16.29
N VAL A 651 -20.72 -8.81 -15.20
CA VAL A 651 -22.11 -8.75 -14.78
C VAL A 651 -22.68 -7.35 -15.04
N LYS A 652 -23.99 -7.23 -14.99
CA LYS A 652 -24.67 -5.93 -15.16
C LYS A 652 -24.26 -4.97 -14.05
N SER A 653 -23.96 -3.74 -14.43
CA SER A 653 -23.64 -2.63 -13.54
C SER A 653 -24.13 -1.31 -14.16
N LYS A 654 -24.05 -0.21 -13.42
CA LYS A 654 -24.45 1.10 -13.90
C LYS A 654 -23.48 2.17 -13.45
N LEU A 655 -23.01 2.99 -14.40
CA LEU A 655 -22.22 4.18 -14.11
C LEU A 655 -23.09 5.30 -13.53
N PRO A 656 -22.48 6.24 -12.77
CA PRO A 656 -23.16 7.46 -12.36
C PRO A 656 -23.41 8.37 -13.58
N SER A 657 -24.41 9.23 -13.47
CA SER A 657 -24.85 10.10 -14.58
C SER A 657 -23.80 11.12 -15.03
N ASN A 658 -22.84 11.47 -14.16
CA ASN A 658 -21.75 12.40 -14.47
C ASN A 658 -20.52 11.75 -15.14
N TRP A 659 -20.43 10.41 -15.20
CA TRP A 659 -19.37 9.73 -15.94
C TRP A 659 -19.84 9.38 -17.33
N LYS A 660 -19.01 9.71 -18.34
CA LYS A 660 -19.28 9.37 -19.74
C LYS A 660 -18.90 7.93 -20.06
N SER A 661 -17.79 7.49 -19.47
CA SER A 661 -17.29 6.11 -19.62
C SER A 661 -16.34 5.74 -18.50
N LEU A 662 -16.21 4.43 -18.27
CA LEU A 662 -15.18 3.80 -17.48
C LEU A 662 -14.47 2.79 -18.36
N THR A 663 -13.17 2.95 -18.55
CA THR A 663 -12.32 2.01 -19.31
C THR A 663 -11.33 1.35 -18.36
N ILE A 664 -11.29 0.02 -18.35
CA ILE A 664 -10.39 -0.80 -17.55
C ILE A 664 -9.51 -1.59 -18.51
N THR A 665 -8.21 -1.37 -18.49
CA THR A 665 -7.23 -2.05 -19.35
C THR A 665 -6.40 -3.06 -18.58
N GLY A 666 -5.78 -4.02 -19.26
CA GLY A 666 -4.84 -4.97 -18.69
C GLY A 666 -5.46 -5.98 -17.72
N VAL A 667 -6.73 -6.36 -17.91
CA VAL A 667 -7.47 -7.24 -17.00
C VAL A 667 -7.10 -8.72 -17.18
N GLY A 668 -6.73 -9.37 -16.09
CA GLY A 668 -6.42 -10.79 -16.02
C GLY A 668 -5.16 -11.17 -16.78
N VAL A 669 -4.93 -12.47 -16.94
CA VAL A 669 -3.75 -12.99 -17.65
C VAL A 669 -3.76 -12.67 -19.14
N GLU A 670 -4.96 -12.50 -19.73
CA GLU A 670 -5.13 -12.17 -21.15
C GLU A 670 -5.05 -10.66 -21.43
N LYS A 671 -4.85 -9.84 -20.38
CA LYS A 671 -4.74 -8.36 -20.46
C LYS A 671 -5.89 -7.71 -21.26
N LYS A 672 -7.12 -8.18 -21.01
CA LYS A 672 -8.34 -7.66 -21.67
C LYS A 672 -8.63 -6.21 -21.34
N THR A 673 -9.37 -5.55 -22.24
CA THR A 673 -9.92 -4.21 -22.02
C THR A 673 -11.44 -4.27 -21.95
N TYR A 674 -12.01 -3.57 -20.96
CA TYR A 674 -13.45 -3.41 -20.78
C TYR A 674 -13.81 -1.93 -20.87
N VAL A 675 -14.86 -1.61 -21.61
CA VAL A 675 -15.39 -0.25 -21.76
C VAL A 675 -16.86 -0.26 -21.34
N ILE A 676 -17.18 0.48 -20.30
CA ILE A 676 -18.53 0.64 -19.75
C ILE A 676 -19.01 2.08 -20.09
N LYS A 677 -20.25 2.19 -20.57
CA LYS A 677 -20.88 3.47 -20.96
C LYS A 677 -22.21 3.66 -20.29
#